data_e2a3367779401ce390ffd7e40ddc93c2
#
_entry.id   e2a3367779401ce390ffd7e40ddc93c2
#
_cell.length_a   1.000
_cell.length_b   1.000
_cell.length_c   1.000
_cell.angle_alpha   90.00
_cell.angle_beta   90.00
_cell.angle_gamma   90.00
#
_symmetry.space_group_name_H-M   'P 1'
#
loop_
_entity.id
_entity.type
_entity.pdbx_description
1 polymer ?
#
loop_
_entity_poly.entity_id
_entity_poly.type
_entity_poly.pdbx_seq_one_letter_code
_entity_poly.pdbx_strand_id
1 'polypeptide(L)'
;MTTDTNAQQQRRALTPEIEVGRPERAVALGSIFAPAAVTAAMPILESSASFGLTLATGGYLTLATAAYTQQISARVLEMIPGGDILHGHRSTLMLSSALTTSGLVAGLAGGDAGSLGLLLGFLDVPSVEGLASLTWWGATGILPLKLRKVLARRGSKKQRKKAGPKLIPGMSARERDILLTWAHFASDGPAKDHVMTLRVLRPDRWEAAIVAPKGKPVQVRAEAISALYEVPLDQVEILTGAHAGECLVIVHAQPRAAVTQQTPSGIKGLWELRVAKAGVLPRSYVDDVQARDGVTGLIIRANEDAPSLAQPNVYDLAGALRTRPSLLAYTPTTNPRVGHVLLMDRNPLQDKRPITSAADVAMSASGRMALGMMATGRKAVLQLVDRALGALHVAVVGTTGAGKGGVIQLICLGVHVAGSAIIYADPKGSSNPTVEDMAAYSAGGPDDVIKALRVANAVLDHRIEESKATKTKNFTPTPERPHILVVVDEAPEILNGGEGAYIASRLSRLGRSVGMSLLIASQTMLADLIGGSEVRQQIIGGGTLIFLRVAKEVVSLAGAIPEKFKTVDPSQIPISWSADEDEEQIFYDETQEIPEHDRTYGLGYIADHTTSPQMFRASDMEDAAPYLSGIPVTHPADVPWWHDVEALAAIENTVVKKKATVSDDEGGAGFEPGYEPGEPGLSLLKEPTARERVLAGLTWLHREMGDIEDGYPVKEIEFASKVAGQTLQNVLGDLTKAGDIIRVKKGHYALPPSDDQD
;
A
#
# COMPACT_ATOMS: atom_id res chain seq x y z
N MET A 1 -1.45 53.38 29.16
CA MET A 1 -0.12 52.93 28.70
C MET A 1 0.20 51.51 29.13
N THR A 2 -0.78 50.62 29.20
CA THR A 2 -0.60 49.20 29.65
C THR A 2 -1.18 48.18 28.69
N THR A 3 -1.68 48.58 27.51
CA THR A 3 -2.28 47.68 26.51
C THR A 3 -1.34 47.30 25.38
N ASP A 4 -0.23 48.03 25.17
CA ASP A 4 0.69 47.74 24.06
C ASP A 4 1.74 46.67 24.39
N THR A 5 2.02 46.41 25.65
CA THR A 5 3.03 45.43 26.07
C THR A 5 2.52 44.00 25.94
N ASN A 6 1.21 43.77 26.10
CA ASN A 6 0.60 42.44 25.95
C ASN A 6 0.46 42.00 24.46
N ALA A 7 0.21 42.94 23.55
CA ALA A 7 0.13 42.67 22.13
C ALA A 7 1.52 42.35 21.54
N GLN A 8 2.59 42.98 22.04
CA GLN A 8 3.96 42.63 21.62
C GLN A 8 4.44 41.29 22.21
N GLN A 9 4.00 40.93 23.42
CA GLN A 9 4.30 39.60 23.98
C GLN A 9 3.51 38.48 23.30
N GLN A 10 2.24 38.71 22.92
CA GLN A 10 1.48 37.75 22.10
C GLN A 10 2.00 37.62 20.67
N ARG A 11 2.48 38.70 20.05
CA ARG A 11 3.15 38.61 18.71
C ARG A 11 4.49 37.86 18.75
N ARG A 12 5.21 37.87 19.91
CA ARG A 12 6.41 37.03 20.12
C ARG A 12 6.08 35.55 20.34
N ALA A 13 4.88 35.21 20.79
CA ALA A 13 4.46 33.83 21.03
C ALA A 13 3.97 33.11 19.77
N LEU A 14 3.71 33.84 18.66
CA LEU A 14 3.19 33.26 17.39
C LEU A 14 4.25 33.07 16.29
N THR A 15 5.46 33.55 16.49
CA THR A 15 6.62 33.09 15.72
C THR A 15 7.45 32.22 16.67
N PRO A 16 7.49 30.89 16.50
CA PRO A 16 8.50 30.12 17.19
C PRO A 16 9.85 30.49 16.58
N GLU A 17 10.52 31.52 17.09
CA GLU A 17 11.96 31.49 17.18
C GLU A 17 12.23 30.25 18.06
N ILE A 18 12.50 29.12 17.38
CA ILE A 18 13.04 27.95 18.06
C ILE A 18 14.36 28.44 18.65
N GLU A 19 14.34 28.84 19.92
CA GLU A 19 15.55 28.97 20.71
C GLU A 19 16.13 27.59 20.76
N VAL A 20 17.10 27.32 19.84
CA VAL A 20 17.83 26.06 19.81
C VAL A 20 18.46 25.89 21.19
N GLY A 21 17.88 25.02 21.98
CA GLY A 21 18.32 24.75 23.35
C GLY A 21 19.77 24.26 23.38
N ARG A 22 20.42 24.34 24.53
CA ARG A 22 21.79 23.81 24.68
C ARG A 22 21.95 22.36 24.19
N PRO A 23 21.00 21.42 24.48
CA PRO A 23 21.11 20.04 23.98
C PRO A 23 21.02 19.95 22.47
N GLU A 24 20.20 20.76 21.79
CA GLU A 24 20.07 20.76 20.33
C GLU A 24 21.34 21.28 19.63
N ARG A 25 21.99 22.27 20.21
CA ARG A 25 23.31 22.74 19.72
C ARG A 25 24.39 21.67 19.88
N ALA A 26 24.37 20.90 20.98
CA ALA A 26 25.30 19.80 21.19
C ALA A 26 25.10 18.66 20.19
N VAL A 27 23.82 18.30 19.89
CA VAL A 27 23.49 17.29 18.87
C VAL A 27 23.88 17.77 17.48
N ALA A 28 23.59 19.03 17.13
CA ALA A 28 23.97 19.61 15.84
C ALA A 28 25.50 19.65 15.64
N LEU A 29 26.25 20.01 16.67
CA LEU A 29 27.72 19.98 16.64
C LEU A 29 28.23 18.52 16.57
N GLY A 30 27.71 17.62 17.38
CA GLY A 30 28.07 16.20 17.36
C GLY A 30 27.84 15.55 16.01
N SER A 31 26.73 15.87 15.34
CA SER A 31 26.43 15.36 13.99
C SER A 31 27.39 15.86 12.90
N ILE A 32 28.10 16.95 13.14
CA ILE A 32 29.12 17.50 12.22
C ILE A 32 30.49 16.92 12.54
N PHE A 33 30.93 17.03 13.81
CA PHE A 33 32.29 16.69 14.22
C PHE A 33 32.55 15.18 14.26
N ALA A 34 31.60 14.38 14.80
CA ALA A 34 31.82 12.96 14.99
C ALA A 34 31.99 12.19 13.68
N PRO A 35 31.14 12.35 12.65
CA PRO A 35 31.33 11.66 11.37
C PRO A 35 32.62 12.07 10.66
N ALA A 36 32.99 13.35 10.70
CA ALA A 36 34.20 13.85 10.07
C ALA A 36 35.47 13.30 10.77
N ALA A 37 35.51 13.28 12.09
CA ALA A 37 36.62 12.73 12.87
C ALA A 37 36.77 11.20 12.66
N VAL A 38 35.63 10.48 12.67
CA VAL A 38 35.61 9.03 12.45
C VAL A 38 36.15 8.65 11.09
N THR A 39 35.71 9.35 10.02
CA THR A 39 36.21 9.05 8.65
C THR A 39 37.64 9.39 8.44
N ALA A 40 38.16 10.46 9.05
CA ALA A 40 39.56 10.80 9.02
C ALA A 40 40.42 9.78 9.78
N ALA A 41 39.91 9.12 10.81
CA ALA A 41 40.59 8.12 11.60
C ALA A 41 40.56 6.71 10.98
N MET A 42 39.71 6.42 9.99
CA MET A 42 39.53 5.07 9.41
C MET A 42 40.80 4.36 8.98
N PRO A 43 41.74 4.99 8.28
CA PRO A 43 42.96 4.31 7.86
C PRO A 43 43.90 3.83 9.00
N ILE A 44 43.75 4.42 10.20
CA ILE A 44 44.58 4.13 11.37
C ILE A 44 43.99 2.97 12.21
N LEU A 45 42.73 2.62 11.96
CA LEU A 45 41.99 1.64 12.77
C LEU A 45 42.18 0.21 12.23
N GLU A 46 42.10 -0.77 13.13
CA GLU A 46 42.11 -2.18 12.76
C GLU A 46 40.98 -2.52 11.76
N SER A 47 41.21 -3.50 10.90
CA SER A 47 40.31 -3.84 9.77
C SER A 47 38.84 -4.09 10.16
N SER A 48 38.61 -4.72 11.31
CA SER A 48 37.22 -4.97 11.80
C SER A 48 36.49 -3.69 12.27
N ALA A 49 37.24 -2.79 12.93
CA ALA A 49 36.69 -1.51 13.38
C ALA A 49 36.47 -0.57 12.19
N SER A 50 37.36 -0.52 11.22
CA SER A 50 37.25 0.30 10.00
C SER A 50 36.04 -0.12 9.16
N PHE A 51 35.74 -1.42 9.06
CA PHE A 51 34.53 -1.90 8.34
C PHE A 51 33.22 -1.41 8.98
N GLY A 52 33.06 -1.57 10.30
CA GLY A 52 31.88 -1.09 11.03
C GLY A 52 31.68 0.41 10.92
N LEU A 53 32.80 1.18 11.02
CA LEU A 53 32.75 2.64 10.89
C LEU A 53 32.45 3.09 9.46
N THR A 54 32.94 2.38 8.44
CA THR A 54 32.63 2.62 7.02
C THR A 54 31.12 2.44 6.77
N LEU A 55 30.53 1.37 7.31
CA LEU A 55 29.10 1.10 7.20
C LEU A 55 28.27 2.20 7.90
N ALA A 56 28.63 2.58 9.12
CA ALA A 56 27.96 3.63 9.88
C ALA A 56 28.05 5.00 9.16
N THR A 57 29.22 5.33 8.60
CA THR A 57 29.42 6.58 7.85
C THR A 57 28.65 6.57 6.53
N GLY A 58 28.64 5.47 5.79
CA GLY A 58 27.85 5.30 4.59
C GLY A 58 26.35 5.48 4.87
N GLY A 59 25.84 4.88 5.95
CA GLY A 59 24.48 5.07 6.44
C GLY A 59 24.18 6.53 6.77
N TYR A 60 25.07 7.19 7.49
CA TYR A 60 24.95 8.62 7.81
C TYR A 60 24.90 9.50 6.57
N LEU A 61 25.82 9.32 5.61
CA LEU A 61 25.87 10.09 4.37
C LEU A 61 24.59 9.90 3.53
N THR A 62 24.11 8.66 3.47
CA THR A 62 22.85 8.34 2.77
C THR A 62 21.67 9.01 3.43
N LEU A 63 21.53 8.93 4.75
CA LEU A 63 20.46 9.56 5.51
C LEU A 63 20.50 11.08 5.38
N ALA A 64 21.67 11.70 5.51
CA ALA A 64 21.85 13.14 5.38
C ALA A 64 21.48 13.63 3.97
N THR A 65 21.87 12.89 2.94
CA THR A 65 21.53 13.21 1.54
C THR A 65 20.04 13.06 1.27
N ALA A 66 19.42 11.99 1.74
CA ALA A 66 17.99 11.75 1.58
C ALA A 66 17.14 12.78 2.35
N ALA A 67 17.56 13.21 3.54
CA ALA A 67 16.93 14.27 4.30
C ALA A 67 17.04 15.64 3.61
N TYR A 68 18.17 15.94 3.00
CA TYR A 68 18.38 17.18 2.25
C TYR A 68 17.56 17.25 0.97
N THR A 69 17.54 16.14 0.20
CA THR A 69 16.79 16.03 -1.07
C THR A 69 15.30 15.85 -0.88
N GLN A 70 14.81 15.83 0.37
CA GLN A 70 13.40 15.63 0.73
C GLN A 70 12.81 14.28 0.27
N GLN A 71 13.64 13.28 0.02
CA GLN A 71 13.21 11.91 -0.30
C GLN A 71 12.64 11.19 0.93
N ILE A 72 13.04 11.61 2.14
CA ILE A 72 12.46 11.13 3.39
C ILE A 72 11.42 12.14 3.85
N SER A 73 10.18 11.69 4.04
CA SER A 73 9.10 12.56 4.52
C SER A 73 9.38 13.02 5.98
N ALA A 74 8.88 14.20 6.34
CA ALA A 74 9.01 14.73 7.70
C ALA A 74 8.47 13.74 8.75
N ARG A 75 7.37 13.03 8.46
CA ARG A 75 6.77 12.01 9.34
C ARG A 75 7.71 10.84 9.65
N VAL A 76 8.49 10.38 8.67
CA VAL A 76 9.46 9.30 8.89
C VAL A 76 10.64 9.78 9.72
N LEU A 77 11.07 11.03 9.53
CA LEU A 77 12.14 11.63 10.35
C LEU A 77 11.68 11.85 11.81
N GLU A 78 10.41 12.19 12.03
CA GLU A 78 9.83 12.35 13.38
C GLU A 78 9.77 11.02 14.17
N MET A 79 9.70 9.86 13.48
CA MET A 79 9.73 8.54 14.12
C MET A 79 11.13 8.12 14.59
N ILE A 80 12.18 8.80 14.13
CA ILE A 80 13.57 8.53 14.54
C ILE A 80 13.90 9.41 15.75
N PRO A 81 14.46 8.88 16.86
CA PRO A 81 14.87 9.70 17.98
C PRO A 81 15.79 10.85 17.54
N GLY A 82 15.36 12.10 17.75
CA GLY A 82 16.08 13.30 17.29
C GLY A 82 15.86 13.66 15.82
N GLY A 83 14.90 13.05 15.13
CA GLY A 83 14.62 13.28 13.72
C GLY A 83 14.06 14.66 13.40
N ASP A 84 13.35 15.29 14.34
CA ASP A 84 12.93 16.69 14.30
C ASP A 84 14.13 17.65 14.21
N ILE A 85 15.19 17.39 15.00
CA ILE A 85 16.46 18.14 14.97
C ILE A 85 17.13 17.94 13.59
N LEU A 86 17.15 16.71 13.08
CA LEU A 86 17.68 16.39 11.74
C LEU A 86 16.90 17.13 10.64
N HIS A 87 15.59 17.19 10.76
CA HIS A 87 14.74 17.92 9.79
C HIS A 87 15.02 19.44 9.82
N GLY A 88 15.16 20.04 11.00
CA GLY A 88 15.46 21.46 11.16
C GLY A 88 16.85 21.88 10.65
N HIS A 89 17.81 20.94 10.62
CA HIS A 89 19.21 21.19 10.26
C HIS A 89 19.65 20.55 8.93
N ARG A 90 18.72 20.27 7.98
CA ARG A 90 18.99 19.61 6.68
C ARG A 90 20.18 20.20 5.92
N SER A 91 20.25 21.52 5.82
CA SER A 91 21.36 22.19 5.11
C SER A 91 22.70 22.04 5.82
N THR A 92 22.69 21.98 7.15
CA THR A 92 23.89 21.74 7.98
C THR A 92 24.36 20.29 7.82
N LEU A 93 23.44 19.34 7.77
CA LEU A 93 23.74 17.93 7.52
C LEU A 93 24.36 17.69 6.15
N MET A 94 23.86 18.33 5.09
CA MET A 94 24.42 18.20 3.76
C MET A 94 25.85 18.75 3.68
N LEU A 95 26.11 19.89 4.33
CA LEU A 95 27.44 20.46 4.39
C LEU A 95 28.38 19.59 5.24
N SER A 96 27.87 19.03 6.34
CA SER A 96 28.58 18.04 7.15
C SER A 96 28.95 16.80 6.34
N SER A 97 28.04 16.29 5.50
CA SER A 97 28.29 15.18 4.59
C SER A 97 29.43 15.48 3.62
N ALA A 98 29.46 16.69 3.05
CA ALA A 98 30.53 17.10 2.14
C ALA A 98 31.88 17.15 2.85
N LEU A 99 31.94 17.68 4.07
CA LEU A 99 33.18 17.73 4.87
C LEU A 99 33.61 16.35 5.37
N THR A 100 32.67 15.47 5.70
CA THR A 100 32.94 14.08 6.04
C THR A 100 33.54 13.33 4.83
N THR A 101 33.00 13.55 3.64
CA THR A 101 33.55 12.98 2.41
C THR A 101 34.97 13.49 2.11
N SER A 102 35.23 14.79 2.33
CA SER A 102 36.56 15.35 2.14
C SER A 102 37.58 14.77 3.11
N GLY A 103 37.21 14.52 4.38
CA GLY A 103 38.05 13.83 5.36
C GLY A 103 38.33 12.38 5.00
N LEU A 104 37.33 11.65 4.49
CA LEU A 104 37.50 10.29 3.98
C LEU A 104 38.46 10.24 2.80
N VAL A 105 38.32 11.14 1.83
CA VAL A 105 39.19 11.19 0.66
C VAL A 105 40.63 11.52 1.05
N ALA A 106 40.83 12.49 1.95
CA ALA A 106 42.17 12.84 2.43
C ALA A 106 42.84 11.68 3.19
N GLY A 107 42.06 10.98 4.06
CA GLY A 107 42.57 9.81 4.76
C GLY A 107 42.93 8.65 3.83
N LEU A 108 42.08 8.33 2.85
CA LEU A 108 42.32 7.28 1.87
C LEU A 108 43.50 7.59 0.93
N ALA A 109 43.67 8.87 0.53
CA ALA A 109 44.74 9.29 -0.37
C ALA A 109 46.10 9.35 0.31
N GLY A 110 46.14 9.75 1.59
CA GLY A 110 47.39 9.90 2.37
C GLY A 110 47.72 8.76 3.32
N GLY A 111 46.86 7.73 3.44
CA GLY A 111 47.01 6.66 4.41
C GLY A 111 47.11 7.15 5.86
N ASP A 112 47.86 6.43 6.70
CA ASP A 112 47.99 6.76 8.12
C ASP A 112 48.61 8.14 8.36
N ALA A 113 49.60 8.53 7.55
CA ALA A 113 50.21 9.86 7.63
C ALA A 113 49.27 10.98 7.27
N GLY A 114 48.43 10.82 6.24
CA GLY A 114 47.40 11.78 5.86
C GLY A 114 46.30 11.90 6.90
N SER A 115 45.93 10.77 7.53
CA SER A 115 44.95 10.74 8.62
C SER A 115 45.44 11.42 9.88
N LEU A 116 46.67 11.13 10.30
CA LEU A 116 47.30 11.78 11.47
C LEU A 116 47.51 13.29 11.22
N GLY A 117 47.99 13.65 10.02
CA GLY A 117 48.13 15.06 9.63
C GLY A 117 46.81 15.82 9.63
N LEU A 118 45.71 15.21 9.17
CA LEU A 118 44.40 15.84 9.19
C LEU A 118 43.80 15.96 10.61
N LEU A 119 43.94 14.92 11.44
CA LEU A 119 43.39 14.87 12.78
C LEU A 119 44.15 15.68 13.81
N LEU A 120 45.47 15.56 13.83
CA LEU A 120 46.36 16.09 14.87
C LEU A 120 47.31 17.20 14.41
N GLY A 121 47.42 17.40 13.08
CA GLY A 121 48.34 18.40 12.51
C GLY A 121 48.12 19.82 13.04
N PHE A 122 46.94 20.17 13.55
CA PHE A 122 46.71 21.47 14.15
C PHE A 122 47.58 21.78 15.37
N LEU A 123 48.21 20.76 15.95
CA LEU A 123 49.17 20.90 17.04
C LEU A 123 50.51 21.42 16.55
N ASP A 124 50.81 21.29 15.23
CA ASP A 124 52.03 21.71 14.59
C ASP A 124 51.87 23.01 13.75
N VAL A 125 51.10 23.95 14.24
CA VAL A 125 50.97 25.28 13.65
C VAL A 125 52.25 26.08 14.03
N PRO A 126 52.98 26.72 13.02
CA PRO A 126 52.49 27.23 11.73
C PRO A 126 52.85 26.37 10.47
N SER A 127 53.14 25.10 10.60
CA SER A 127 53.39 24.24 9.42
C SER A 127 52.26 24.28 8.41
N VAL A 128 52.51 23.95 7.14
CA VAL A 128 51.52 23.89 6.08
C VAL A 128 50.43 22.83 6.40
N GLU A 129 50.89 21.70 6.94
CA GLU A 129 49.98 20.61 7.37
C GLU A 129 49.14 21.04 8.58
N GLY A 130 49.75 21.75 9.52
CA GLY A 130 49.06 22.31 10.68
C GLY A 130 48.00 23.32 10.30
N LEU A 131 48.29 24.22 9.36
CA LEU A 131 47.33 25.17 8.84
C LEU A 131 46.19 24.49 8.05
N ALA A 132 46.49 23.43 7.29
CA ALA A 132 45.52 22.65 6.56
C ALA A 132 44.55 21.91 7.52
N SER A 133 45.09 21.26 8.55
CA SER A 133 44.31 20.60 9.62
C SER A 133 43.43 21.61 10.39
N LEU A 134 43.99 22.73 10.81
CA LEU A 134 43.27 23.78 11.50
C LEU A 134 42.11 24.36 10.62
N THR A 135 42.41 24.55 9.32
CA THR A 135 41.39 25.03 8.37
C THR A 135 40.30 24.02 8.18
N TRP A 136 40.62 22.72 8.09
CA TRP A 136 39.63 21.66 7.98
C TRP A 136 38.72 21.55 9.21
N TRP A 137 39.29 21.56 10.40
CA TRP A 137 38.54 21.57 11.65
C TRP A 137 37.68 22.83 11.82
N GLY A 138 38.21 24.00 11.46
CA GLY A 138 37.47 25.27 11.45
C GLY A 138 36.31 25.24 10.44
N ALA A 139 36.54 24.70 9.23
CA ALA A 139 35.51 24.51 8.23
C ALA A 139 34.41 23.54 8.72
N THR A 140 34.80 22.42 9.33
CA THR A 140 33.90 21.39 9.84
C THR A 140 33.00 21.93 10.96
N GLY A 141 33.51 22.75 11.87
CA GLY A 141 32.77 23.25 13.02
C GLY A 141 32.07 24.61 12.82
N ILE A 142 32.74 25.56 12.18
CA ILE A 142 32.34 26.96 12.15
C ILE A 142 31.63 27.32 10.83
N LEU A 143 32.11 26.84 9.71
CA LEU A 143 31.60 27.18 8.38
C LEU A 143 30.14 26.76 8.17
N PRO A 144 29.69 25.55 8.56
CA PRO A 144 28.31 25.15 8.40
C PRO A 144 27.32 26.10 9.08
N LEU A 145 27.64 26.57 10.28
CA LEU A 145 26.78 27.48 11.05
C LEU A 145 26.82 28.93 10.52
N LYS A 146 28.01 29.40 10.08
CA LYS A 146 28.16 30.74 9.51
C LYS A 146 27.66 30.84 8.07
N LEU A 147 27.88 29.83 7.25
CA LEU A 147 27.44 29.81 5.85
C LEU A 147 25.91 29.87 5.76
N ARG A 148 25.20 29.21 6.67
CA ARG A 148 23.74 29.29 6.78
C ARG A 148 23.27 30.72 7.00
N LYS A 149 23.92 31.48 7.90
CA LYS A 149 23.61 32.90 8.14
C LYS A 149 23.94 33.78 6.92
N VAL A 150 25.04 33.50 6.21
CA VAL A 150 25.45 34.25 5.02
C VAL A 150 24.55 33.94 3.82
N LEU A 151 24.20 32.67 3.59
CA LEU A 151 23.30 32.26 2.53
C LEU A 151 21.88 32.78 2.78
N ALA A 152 21.39 32.77 4.02
CA ALA A 152 20.13 33.39 4.40
C ALA A 152 20.15 34.90 4.14
N ARG A 153 21.26 35.60 4.46
CA ARG A 153 21.43 37.02 4.17
C ARG A 153 21.60 37.31 2.67
N ARG A 154 22.25 36.46 1.87
CA ARG A 154 22.35 36.61 0.43
C ARG A 154 21.02 36.31 -0.28
N GLY A 155 20.25 35.37 0.19
CA GLY A 155 18.88 35.12 -0.26
C GLY A 155 18.00 36.36 -0.07
N SER A 156 18.12 37.03 1.08
CA SER A 156 17.40 38.28 1.37
C SER A 156 17.94 39.49 0.59
N LYS A 157 19.24 39.53 0.24
CA LYS A 157 19.83 40.61 -0.57
C LYS A 157 19.59 40.47 -2.08
N LYS A 158 19.27 39.28 -2.60
CA LYS A 158 18.80 39.07 -3.96
C LYS A 158 17.30 39.35 -4.15
N GLN A 159 16.57 39.61 -3.09
CA GLN A 159 15.37 40.44 -3.18
C GLN A 159 15.83 41.85 -3.55
N ARG A 160 16.11 42.08 -4.86
CA ARG A 160 16.04 43.38 -5.46
C ARG A 160 14.85 44.07 -4.78
N LYS A 161 15.04 45.35 -4.38
CA LYS A 161 13.98 46.31 -4.18
C LYS A 161 12.94 46.13 -5.31
N LYS A 162 12.02 45.14 -5.19
CA LYS A 162 10.79 45.20 -5.95
C LYS A 162 10.08 46.40 -5.37
N ALA A 163 9.81 47.37 -6.24
CA ALA A 163 9.05 48.53 -5.90
C ALA A 163 7.86 48.07 -5.08
N GLY A 164 7.79 48.46 -3.83
CA GLY A 164 6.58 48.33 -3.02
C GLY A 164 5.41 48.91 -3.86
N PRO A 165 4.17 48.59 -3.52
CA PRO A 165 3.01 49.08 -4.22
C PRO A 165 3.22 50.59 -4.42
N LYS A 166 3.06 51.06 -5.67
CA LYS A 166 3.19 52.47 -5.98
C LYS A 166 2.14 53.21 -5.16
N LEU A 167 2.56 53.76 -4.03
CA LEU A 167 1.72 54.62 -3.21
C LEU A 167 1.44 55.86 -4.01
N ILE A 168 0.21 56.02 -4.48
CA ILE A 168 -0.23 57.21 -5.21
C ILE A 168 -0.45 58.29 -4.16
N PRO A 169 0.05 59.52 -4.36
CA PRO A 169 -0.26 60.65 -3.47
C PRO A 169 -1.78 60.85 -3.42
N GLY A 170 -2.36 60.81 -2.22
CA GLY A 170 -3.80 60.95 -1.99
C GLY A 170 -4.52 59.67 -1.49
N MET A 171 -3.83 58.53 -1.37
CA MET A 171 -4.41 57.33 -0.76
C MET A 171 -4.79 57.52 0.73
N SER A 172 -5.95 57.02 1.08
CA SER A 172 -6.40 56.97 2.48
C SER A 172 -5.52 56.09 3.36
N ALA A 173 -5.49 56.32 4.66
CA ALA A 173 -4.72 55.49 5.60
C ALA A 173 -5.12 54.01 5.53
N ARG A 174 -6.44 53.73 5.40
CA ARG A 174 -6.98 52.37 5.31
C ARG A 174 -6.60 51.68 3.99
N GLU A 175 -6.61 52.41 2.89
CA GLU A 175 -6.19 51.88 1.58
C GLU A 175 -4.71 51.53 1.57
N ARG A 176 -3.89 52.38 2.18
CA ARG A 176 -2.46 52.13 2.35
C ARG A 176 -2.17 50.92 3.17
N ASP A 177 -2.88 50.76 4.30
CA ASP A 177 -2.73 49.62 5.21
C ASP A 177 -3.06 48.29 4.52
N ILE A 178 -4.20 48.22 3.83
CA ILE A 178 -4.59 47.03 3.06
C ILE A 178 -3.54 46.64 2.03
N LEU A 179 -3.05 47.57 1.24
CA LEU A 179 -2.06 47.31 0.19
C LEU A 179 -0.67 46.96 0.73
N LEU A 180 -0.24 47.58 1.85
CA LEU A 180 1.04 47.25 2.49
C LEU A 180 1.01 45.89 3.17
N THR A 181 -0.09 45.53 3.82
CA THR A 181 -0.28 44.23 4.42
C THR A 181 -0.24 43.14 3.35
N TRP A 182 -0.92 43.34 2.22
CA TRP A 182 -0.81 42.43 1.08
C TRP A 182 0.61 42.35 0.51
N ALA A 183 1.27 43.46 0.28
CA ALA A 183 2.62 43.47 -0.27
C ALA A 183 3.62 42.75 0.63
N HIS A 184 3.42 42.79 1.93
CA HIS A 184 4.22 42.01 2.88
C HIS A 184 3.94 40.50 2.76
N PHE A 185 2.68 40.10 2.69
CA PHE A 185 2.25 38.71 2.48
C PHE A 185 2.73 38.15 1.14
N ALA A 186 2.55 38.91 0.06
CA ALA A 186 2.96 38.52 -1.29
C ALA A 186 4.48 38.57 -1.55
N SER A 187 5.28 38.96 -0.54
CA SER A 187 6.75 38.93 -0.64
C SER A 187 7.32 37.53 -0.52
N ASP A 188 6.59 36.60 0.14
CA ASP A 188 7.00 35.22 0.36
C ASP A 188 5.77 34.27 0.30
N GLY A 189 6.00 32.97 0.20
CA GLY A 189 4.95 31.95 0.23
C GLY A 189 4.23 31.70 -1.10
N PRO A 190 3.02 31.07 -1.07
CA PRO A 190 2.27 30.63 -2.26
C PRO A 190 1.83 31.80 -3.16
N ALA A 191 1.45 32.94 -2.57
CA ALA A 191 1.01 34.14 -3.29
C ALA A 191 2.18 35.05 -3.70
N LYS A 192 3.40 34.55 -3.71
CA LYS A 192 4.59 35.33 -4.07
C LYS A 192 4.45 35.94 -5.45
N ASP A 193 4.74 37.24 -5.50
CA ASP A 193 4.68 38.05 -6.71
C ASP A 193 3.27 38.32 -7.24
N HIS A 194 2.21 37.95 -6.52
CA HIS A 194 0.84 38.31 -6.88
C HIS A 194 0.60 39.81 -6.58
N VAL A 195 0.01 40.50 -7.54
CA VAL A 195 -0.28 41.93 -7.41
C VAL A 195 -1.73 42.14 -7.03
N MET A 196 -1.96 42.87 -5.92
CA MET A 196 -3.30 43.27 -5.50
C MET A 196 -3.56 44.72 -5.97
N THR A 197 -4.76 44.94 -6.53
CA THR A 197 -5.26 46.26 -6.91
C THR A 197 -6.63 46.44 -6.22
N LEU A 198 -6.75 47.45 -5.37
CA LEU A 198 -8.00 47.77 -4.70
C LEU A 198 -8.98 48.37 -5.72
N ARG A 199 -10.20 47.81 -5.83
CA ARG A 199 -11.25 48.31 -6.76
C ARG A 199 -12.33 49.10 -6.03
N VAL A 200 -12.69 48.68 -4.84
CA VAL A 200 -13.73 49.33 -4.02
C VAL A 200 -13.24 49.43 -2.59
N LEU A 201 -13.41 50.62 -1.97
CA LEU A 201 -13.20 50.82 -0.54
C LEU A 201 -14.41 51.59 0.02
N ARG A 202 -15.24 50.88 0.81
CA ARG A 202 -16.40 51.44 1.52
C ARG A 202 -16.29 51.18 3.01
N PRO A 203 -17.07 51.85 3.86
CA PRO A 203 -17.07 51.54 5.29
C PRO A 203 -17.47 50.11 5.63
N ASP A 204 -18.38 49.54 4.84
CA ASP A 204 -19.00 48.21 5.01
C ASP A 204 -18.24 47.08 4.28
N ARG A 205 -17.41 47.38 3.26
CA ARG A 205 -16.64 46.37 2.51
C ARG A 205 -15.49 46.98 1.71
N TRP A 206 -14.54 46.12 1.37
CA TRP A 206 -13.55 46.45 0.33
C TRP A 206 -13.40 45.30 -0.67
N GLU A 207 -13.04 45.66 -1.90
CA GLU A 207 -12.86 44.71 -3.01
C GLU A 207 -11.52 44.94 -3.65
N ALA A 208 -10.78 43.87 -3.91
CA ALA A 208 -9.48 43.91 -4.56
C ALA A 208 -9.33 42.82 -5.60
N ALA A 209 -8.83 43.17 -6.78
CA ALA A 209 -8.40 42.21 -7.77
C ALA A 209 -6.97 41.76 -7.46
N ILE A 210 -6.74 40.45 -7.46
CA ILE A 210 -5.43 39.84 -7.31
C ILE A 210 -5.07 39.13 -8.60
N VAL A 211 -3.89 39.49 -9.13
CA VAL A 211 -3.37 38.95 -10.39
C VAL A 211 -2.06 38.21 -10.11
N ALA A 212 -1.99 36.96 -10.56
CA ALA A 212 -0.78 36.15 -10.49
C ALA A 212 0.22 36.54 -11.60
N PRO A 213 1.51 36.27 -11.45
CA PRO A 213 2.49 36.37 -12.50
C PRO A 213 2.09 35.59 -13.75
N LYS A 214 2.42 36.08 -14.92
CA LYS A 214 2.07 35.45 -16.22
C LYS A 214 2.49 33.98 -16.23
N GLY A 215 1.54 33.11 -16.55
CA GLY A 215 1.74 31.65 -16.61
C GLY A 215 1.56 30.91 -15.28
N LYS A 216 1.10 31.58 -14.19
CA LYS A 216 0.78 30.94 -12.91
C LYS A 216 -0.70 31.15 -12.56
N PRO A 217 -1.36 30.15 -11.96
CA PRO A 217 -2.69 30.34 -11.37
C PRO A 217 -2.59 31.19 -10.09
N VAL A 218 -3.69 31.84 -9.70
CA VAL A 218 -3.79 32.51 -8.42
C VAL A 218 -3.82 31.48 -7.29
N GLN A 219 -2.93 31.64 -6.30
CA GLN A 219 -2.83 30.78 -5.13
C GLN A 219 -3.23 31.53 -3.86
N VAL A 220 -4.48 32.00 -3.82
CA VAL A 220 -5.05 32.72 -2.69
C VAL A 220 -6.29 31.97 -2.21
N ARG A 221 -6.37 31.73 -0.89
CA ARG A 221 -7.50 31.08 -0.23
C ARG A 221 -8.17 32.03 0.75
N ALA A 222 -9.45 31.81 1.02
CA ALA A 222 -10.21 32.65 1.97
C ALA A 222 -9.61 32.62 3.38
N GLU A 223 -9.10 31.47 3.81
CA GLU A 223 -8.44 31.30 5.11
C GLU A 223 -7.17 32.19 5.21
N ALA A 224 -6.41 32.30 4.13
CA ALA A 224 -5.20 33.14 4.12
C ALA A 224 -5.56 34.63 4.18
N ILE A 225 -6.62 35.06 3.51
CA ILE A 225 -7.13 36.45 3.57
C ILE A 225 -7.71 36.75 4.96
N SER A 226 -8.50 35.83 5.51
CA SER A 226 -9.05 35.92 6.86
C SER A 226 -7.97 36.10 7.91
N ALA A 227 -6.93 35.25 7.87
CA ALA A 227 -5.79 35.36 8.80
C ALA A 227 -4.94 36.60 8.59
N LEU A 228 -4.78 37.05 7.32
CA LEU A 228 -3.95 38.20 6.97
C LEU A 228 -4.55 39.53 7.46
N TYR A 229 -5.86 39.68 7.33
CA TYR A 229 -6.57 40.91 7.67
C TYR A 229 -7.32 40.82 9.01
N GLU A 230 -7.15 39.70 9.74
CA GLU A 230 -7.79 39.44 11.05
C GLU A 230 -9.32 39.60 11.00
N VAL A 231 -9.95 39.12 9.91
CA VAL A 231 -11.40 39.15 9.70
C VAL A 231 -11.97 37.73 9.77
N PRO A 232 -13.20 37.54 10.29
CA PRO A 232 -13.85 36.26 10.28
C PRO A 232 -13.96 35.64 8.87
N LEU A 233 -13.88 34.31 8.76
CA LEU A 233 -13.83 33.62 7.49
C LEU A 233 -15.11 33.82 6.66
N ASP A 234 -16.26 33.95 7.31
CA ASP A 234 -17.58 34.19 6.71
C ASP A 234 -17.72 35.60 6.09
N GLN A 235 -16.79 36.51 6.43
CA GLN A 235 -16.71 37.85 5.83
C GLN A 235 -15.83 37.92 4.59
N VAL A 236 -15.13 36.82 4.23
CA VAL A 236 -14.24 36.76 3.08
C VAL A 236 -14.88 35.99 1.93
N GLU A 237 -14.97 36.62 0.78
CA GLU A 237 -15.45 36.01 -0.47
C GLU A 237 -14.35 36.09 -1.54
N ILE A 238 -14.09 34.99 -2.23
CA ILE A 238 -13.17 34.96 -3.37
C ILE A 238 -13.92 34.50 -4.60
N LEU A 239 -13.99 35.36 -5.58
CA LEU A 239 -14.60 35.07 -6.88
C LEU A 239 -13.50 34.83 -7.91
N THR A 240 -13.68 33.82 -8.76
CA THR A 240 -12.78 33.54 -9.89
C THR A 240 -12.86 34.69 -10.89
N GLY A 241 -11.70 35.17 -11.36
CA GLY A 241 -11.60 36.16 -12.40
C GLY A 241 -11.87 35.59 -13.80
N ALA A 242 -11.60 36.37 -14.83
CA ALA A 242 -11.80 35.99 -16.24
C ALA A 242 -10.94 34.77 -16.65
N HIS A 243 -9.87 34.46 -15.94
CA HIS A 243 -9.00 33.30 -16.15
C HIS A 243 -8.33 32.89 -14.83
N ALA A 244 -7.72 31.71 -14.80
CA ALA A 244 -7.07 31.14 -13.61
C ALA A 244 -5.97 32.00 -12.96
N GLY A 245 -5.46 32.99 -13.66
CA GLY A 245 -4.44 33.94 -13.16
C GLY A 245 -5.01 35.18 -12.48
N GLU A 246 -6.34 35.30 -12.30
CA GLU A 246 -6.99 36.45 -11.68
C GLU A 246 -8.10 35.99 -10.71
N CYS A 247 -8.21 36.64 -9.55
CA CYS A 247 -9.37 36.51 -8.67
C CYS A 247 -9.78 37.87 -8.10
N LEU A 248 -11.04 37.97 -7.67
CA LEU A 248 -11.56 39.11 -6.92
C LEU A 248 -11.79 38.70 -5.48
N VAL A 249 -11.17 39.40 -4.56
CA VAL A 249 -11.34 39.22 -3.12
C VAL A 249 -12.28 40.31 -2.61
N ILE A 250 -13.32 39.95 -1.90
CA ILE A 250 -14.28 40.82 -1.25
C ILE A 250 -14.24 40.55 0.25
N VAL A 251 -14.01 41.59 1.04
CA VAL A 251 -14.04 41.49 2.51
C VAL A 251 -15.12 42.42 3.04
N HIS A 252 -16.08 41.84 3.78
CA HIS A 252 -17.21 42.55 4.39
C HIS A 252 -16.90 42.94 5.84
N ALA A 253 -17.35 44.13 6.26
CA ALA A 253 -17.17 44.60 7.65
C ALA A 253 -18.16 44.00 8.65
N GLN A 254 -19.25 43.43 8.16
CA GLN A 254 -20.25 42.71 8.97
C GLN A 254 -20.40 41.29 8.44
N PRO A 255 -20.76 40.34 9.31
CA PRO A 255 -21.10 39.00 8.85
C PRO A 255 -22.15 39.14 7.75
N ARG A 256 -21.86 38.56 6.60
CA ARG A 256 -22.86 38.45 5.50
C ARG A 256 -24.09 37.80 6.12
N ALA A 257 -25.23 38.51 6.08
CA ALA A 257 -26.48 37.85 6.42
C ALA A 257 -26.56 36.58 5.59
N ALA A 258 -26.47 35.44 6.26
CA ALA A 258 -26.39 34.16 5.61
C ALA A 258 -27.49 34.10 4.56
N VAL A 259 -27.10 34.16 3.28
CA VAL A 259 -27.86 33.46 2.27
C VAL A 259 -27.80 32.03 2.78
N THR A 260 -28.88 31.59 3.34
CA THR A 260 -29.08 30.26 3.86
C THR A 260 -28.92 29.33 2.67
N GLN A 261 -27.66 29.05 2.26
CA GLN A 261 -27.36 27.71 1.89
C GLN A 261 -27.68 26.97 3.18
N GLN A 262 -28.86 26.35 3.21
CA GLN A 262 -29.23 25.42 4.25
C GLN A 262 -28.05 24.52 4.39
N THR A 263 -27.23 24.75 5.41
CA THR A 263 -26.18 23.77 5.80
C THR A 263 -26.99 22.52 5.98
N PRO A 264 -26.80 21.47 5.16
CA PRO A 264 -27.64 20.31 5.24
C PRO A 264 -27.59 19.86 6.69
N SER A 265 -28.73 19.96 7.41
CA SER A 265 -28.79 19.54 8.81
C SER A 265 -28.81 18.01 8.84
N GLY A 266 -28.35 17.44 9.94
CA GLY A 266 -28.31 15.98 10.12
C GLY A 266 -27.18 15.30 9.34
N ILE A 267 -27.39 14.05 8.97
CA ILE A 267 -26.37 13.18 8.36
C ILE A 267 -25.85 13.72 7.00
N LYS A 268 -26.66 14.41 6.22
CA LYS A 268 -26.26 15.02 4.94
C LYS A 268 -25.22 16.14 5.15
N GLY A 269 -25.44 17.00 6.16
CA GLY A 269 -24.49 18.05 6.50
C GLY A 269 -23.22 17.52 7.14
N LEU A 270 -23.33 16.51 7.97
CA LEU A 270 -22.20 15.83 8.56
C LEU A 270 -21.34 15.14 7.49
N TRP A 271 -21.96 14.50 6.50
CA TRP A 271 -21.28 13.93 5.35
C TRP A 271 -20.49 14.96 4.56
N GLU A 272 -21.15 16.05 4.17
CA GLU A 272 -20.50 17.12 3.42
C GLU A 272 -19.27 17.66 4.14
N LEU A 273 -19.38 17.92 5.44
CA LEU A 273 -18.32 18.54 6.23
C LEU A 273 -17.17 17.56 6.53
N ARG A 274 -17.48 16.33 6.98
CA ARG A 274 -16.50 15.40 7.56
C ARG A 274 -16.06 14.30 6.61
N VAL A 275 -16.85 14.01 5.59
CA VAL A 275 -16.53 12.94 4.64
C VAL A 275 -16.05 13.53 3.32
N ALA A 276 -16.90 14.35 2.66
CA ALA A 276 -16.56 14.87 1.35
C ALA A 276 -15.50 15.97 1.38
N LYS A 277 -15.67 17.01 2.22
CA LYS A 277 -14.72 18.12 2.34
C LYS A 277 -13.44 17.72 3.07
N ALA A 278 -13.50 16.78 4.00
CA ALA A 278 -12.32 16.25 4.70
C ALA A 278 -11.48 15.29 3.83
N GLY A 279 -11.96 14.90 2.65
CA GLY A 279 -11.21 14.08 1.71
C GLY A 279 -11.30 12.57 1.95
N VAL A 280 -12.15 12.10 2.88
CA VAL A 280 -12.38 10.67 3.15
C VAL A 280 -13.07 9.99 1.95
N LEU A 281 -14.13 10.62 1.43
CA LEU A 281 -14.75 10.26 0.16
C LEU A 281 -15.04 11.56 -0.62
N PRO A 282 -14.02 12.13 -1.28
CA PRO A 282 -14.14 13.43 -1.93
C PRO A 282 -15.11 13.37 -3.11
N ARG A 283 -15.74 14.52 -3.43
CA ARG A 283 -16.70 14.67 -4.53
C ARG A 283 -17.89 13.72 -4.43
N SER A 284 -18.38 13.49 -3.21
CA SER A 284 -19.53 12.66 -2.93
C SER A 284 -20.58 13.43 -2.10
N TYR A 285 -21.82 13.00 -2.21
CA TYR A 285 -22.93 13.52 -1.40
C TYR A 285 -23.90 12.41 -1.05
N VAL A 286 -24.68 12.62 0.02
CA VAL A 286 -25.78 11.73 0.41
C VAL A 286 -27.02 12.13 -0.37
N ASP A 287 -27.45 11.26 -1.27
CA ASP A 287 -28.65 11.44 -2.09
C ASP A 287 -29.91 11.15 -1.25
N ASP A 288 -29.99 9.95 -0.68
CA ASP A 288 -31.14 9.51 0.10
C ASP A 288 -30.70 8.88 1.44
N VAL A 289 -31.61 8.92 2.40
CA VAL A 289 -31.44 8.36 3.75
C VAL A 289 -32.66 7.53 4.10
N GLN A 290 -32.45 6.27 4.42
CA GLN A 290 -33.47 5.32 4.81
C GLN A 290 -33.13 4.73 6.17
N ALA A 291 -34.03 4.83 7.14
CA ALA A 291 -33.85 4.25 8.46
C ALA A 291 -34.84 3.09 8.67
N ARG A 292 -34.32 1.98 9.21
CA ARG A 292 -35.10 0.80 9.53
C ARG A 292 -34.43 0.00 10.65
N ASP A 293 -35.18 -0.32 11.69
CA ASP A 293 -34.81 -1.29 12.74
C ASP A 293 -33.39 -1.12 13.30
N GLY A 294 -33.00 0.11 13.68
CA GLY A 294 -31.64 0.40 14.20
C GLY A 294 -30.55 0.45 13.14
N VAL A 295 -30.94 0.53 11.84
CA VAL A 295 -29.99 0.68 10.74
C VAL A 295 -30.36 1.92 9.92
N THR A 296 -29.41 2.81 9.71
CA THR A 296 -29.54 3.96 8.82
C THR A 296 -28.77 3.69 7.53
N GLY A 297 -29.50 3.50 6.44
CA GLY A 297 -28.96 3.33 5.09
C GLY A 297 -28.80 4.67 4.38
N LEU A 298 -27.63 4.92 3.81
CA LEU A 298 -27.32 6.10 3.01
C LEU A 298 -27.06 5.69 1.57
N ILE A 299 -27.70 6.34 0.61
CA ILE A 299 -27.36 6.26 -0.81
C ILE A 299 -26.37 7.39 -1.09
N ILE A 300 -25.14 7.01 -1.45
CA ILE A 300 -24.08 7.95 -1.74
C ILE A 300 -23.92 8.06 -3.25
N ARG A 301 -23.79 9.27 -3.77
CA ARG A 301 -23.53 9.53 -5.18
C ARG A 301 -22.28 10.38 -5.38
N ALA A 302 -21.63 10.14 -6.51
CA ALA A 302 -20.56 11.01 -6.99
C ALA A 302 -21.16 12.34 -7.51
N ASN A 303 -20.48 13.45 -7.23
CA ASN A 303 -20.82 14.77 -7.78
C ASN A 303 -20.76 14.72 -9.33
N GLU A 304 -21.37 15.71 -9.98
CA GLU A 304 -21.42 15.75 -11.45
C GLU A 304 -20.05 15.78 -12.11
N ASP A 305 -19.09 16.41 -11.46
CA ASP A 305 -17.70 16.54 -11.90
C ASP A 305 -16.82 15.29 -11.65
N ALA A 306 -17.34 14.27 -10.98
CA ALA A 306 -16.62 13.02 -10.70
C ALA A 306 -17.15 11.86 -11.55
N PRO A 307 -16.28 11.09 -12.23
CA PRO A 307 -16.72 9.96 -13.06
C PRO A 307 -17.21 8.77 -12.22
N SER A 308 -16.70 8.60 -11.02
CA SER A 308 -17.02 7.50 -10.11
C SER A 308 -16.78 7.90 -8.66
N LEU A 309 -17.34 7.11 -7.72
CA LEU A 309 -16.94 7.14 -6.32
C LEU A 309 -15.58 6.45 -6.14
N ALA A 310 -14.73 7.04 -5.34
CA ALA A 310 -13.53 6.35 -4.85
C ALA A 310 -13.95 5.22 -3.89
N GLN A 311 -13.08 4.23 -3.72
CA GLN A 311 -13.27 3.22 -2.67
C GLN A 311 -12.83 3.84 -1.33
N PRO A 312 -13.73 4.08 -0.37
CA PRO A 312 -13.34 4.64 0.93
C PRO A 312 -12.61 3.60 1.77
N ASN A 313 -11.70 4.05 2.63
CA ASN A 313 -11.28 3.27 3.77
C ASN A 313 -12.42 3.27 4.79
N VAL A 314 -12.89 2.09 5.19
CA VAL A 314 -14.03 1.94 6.11
C VAL A 314 -13.70 2.51 7.49
N TYR A 315 -12.45 2.37 7.94
CA TYR A 315 -11.98 2.89 9.21
C TYR A 315 -11.99 4.43 9.25
N ASP A 316 -11.45 5.07 8.20
CA ASP A 316 -11.46 6.53 8.08
C ASP A 316 -12.90 7.07 7.95
N LEU A 317 -13.76 6.34 7.23
CA LEU A 317 -15.16 6.70 7.07
C LEU A 317 -15.93 6.60 8.39
N ALA A 318 -15.67 5.56 9.19
CA ALA A 318 -16.25 5.40 10.52
C ALA A 318 -15.82 6.53 11.45
N GLY A 319 -14.53 6.87 11.49
CA GLY A 319 -14.01 7.99 12.26
C GLY A 319 -14.62 9.34 11.84
N ALA A 320 -14.77 9.58 10.54
CA ALA A 320 -15.42 10.79 10.01
C ALA A 320 -16.89 10.90 10.43
N LEU A 321 -17.62 9.79 10.47
CA LEU A 321 -19.03 9.71 10.87
C LEU A 321 -19.23 9.56 12.38
N ARG A 322 -18.14 9.49 13.17
CA ARG A 322 -18.15 9.27 14.63
C ARG A 322 -18.86 7.99 15.04
N THR A 323 -18.58 6.93 14.32
CA THR A 323 -19.04 5.58 14.63
C THR A 323 -17.89 4.62 14.64
N ARG A 324 -18.10 3.39 15.10
CA ARG A 324 -17.09 2.32 15.09
C ARG A 324 -17.06 1.65 13.71
N PRO A 325 -15.90 1.17 13.25
CA PRO A 325 -15.81 0.39 12.01
C PRO A 325 -16.73 -0.84 11.99
N SER A 326 -16.94 -1.46 13.15
CA SER A 326 -17.85 -2.59 13.33
C SER A 326 -19.34 -2.23 13.12
N LEU A 327 -19.70 -0.96 13.27
CA LEU A 327 -21.07 -0.45 13.09
C LEU A 327 -21.28 0.21 11.71
N LEU A 328 -20.30 0.10 10.81
CA LEU A 328 -20.36 0.69 9.49
C LEU A 328 -20.12 -0.35 8.40
N ALA A 329 -20.93 -0.36 7.36
CA ALA A 329 -20.69 -1.16 6.17
C ALA A 329 -20.80 -0.27 4.91
N TYR A 330 -19.81 -0.34 4.03
CA TYR A 330 -19.84 0.29 2.71
C TYR A 330 -19.96 -0.80 1.63
N THR A 331 -20.91 -0.61 0.71
CA THR A 331 -21.11 -1.52 -0.42
C THR A 331 -21.14 -0.72 -1.72
N PRO A 332 -20.17 -0.91 -2.63
CA PRO A 332 -20.26 -0.36 -3.98
C PRO A 332 -21.40 -1.02 -4.74
N THR A 333 -21.98 -0.31 -5.71
CA THR A 333 -22.99 -0.86 -6.62
C THR A 333 -22.38 -1.13 -8.00
N THR A 334 -23.15 -1.74 -8.89
CA THR A 334 -22.75 -1.91 -10.31
C THR A 334 -22.64 -0.57 -11.04
N ASN A 335 -23.29 0.48 -10.53
CA ASN A 335 -23.10 1.84 -11.03
C ASN A 335 -21.89 2.47 -10.30
N PRO A 336 -20.78 2.76 -10.98
CA PRO A 336 -19.57 3.29 -10.32
C PRO A 336 -19.79 4.65 -9.67
N ARG A 337 -20.90 5.33 -9.94
CA ARG A 337 -21.24 6.62 -9.33
C ARG A 337 -22.11 6.50 -8.08
N VAL A 338 -22.48 5.27 -7.66
CA VAL A 338 -23.42 5.02 -6.55
C VAL A 338 -22.81 4.02 -5.59
N GLY A 339 -22.87 4.32 -4.30
CA GLY A 339 -22.50 3.42 -3.20
C GLY A 339 -23.55 3.46 -2.10
N HIS A 340 -23.59 2.43 -1.27
CA HIS A 340 -24.45 2.34 -0.10
C HIS A 340 -23.59 2.32 1.17
N VAL A 341 -23.98 3.11 2.16
CA VAL A 341 -23.42 3.07 3.51
C VAL A 341 -24.52 2.67 4.47
N LEU A 342 -24.24 1.70 5.31
CA LEU A 342 -25.12 1.34 6.42
C LEU A 342 -24.44 1.77 7.72
N LEU A 343 -25.16 2.51 8.53
CA LEU A 343 -24.82 2.86 9.89
C LEU A 343 -25.74 2.07 10.82
N MET A 344 -25.18 1.35 11.77
CA MET A 344 -25.91 0.43 12.64
C MET A 344 -25.79 0.90 14.09
N ASP A 345 -26.90 0.85 14.83
CA ASP A 345 -26.89 1.15 16.27
C ASP A 345 -26.22 0.02 17.06
N ARG A 346 -26.32 -1.21 16.58
CA ARG A 346 -25.66 -2.43 17.11
C ARG A 346 -25.19 -3.28 15.94
N ASN A 347 -24.03 -3.92 16.09
CA ASN A 347 -23.55 -4.83 15.06
C ASN A 347 -24.45 -6.09 15.01
N PRO A 348 -25.13 -6.37 13.88
CA PRO A 348 -26.01 -7.55 13.77
C PRO A 348 -25.24 -8.88 13.80
N LEU A 349 -23.91 -8.83 13.73
CA LEU A 349 -23.02 -9.99 13.82
C LEU A 349 -22.63 -10.34 15.26
N GLN A 350 -23.06 -9.55 16.24
CA GLN A 350 -22.86 -9.84 17.66
C GLN A 350 -23.57 -11.15 18.08
N ASP A 351 -24.76 -11.37 17.53
CA ASP A 351 -25.52 -12.57 17.84
C ASP A 351 -24.96 -13.77 17.06
N LYS A 352 -24.55 -14.80 17.79
CA LYS A 352 -24.15 -16.09 17.22
C LYS A 352 -25.34 -16.71 16.49
N ARG A 353 -25.10 -17.27 15.32
CA ARG A 353 -26.10 -17.93 14.50
C ARG A 353 -25.70 -19.39 14.32
N PRO A 354 -26.18 -20.32 15.19
CA PRO A 354 -25.83 -21.71 15.07
C PRO A 354 -26.43 -22.28 13.76
N ILE A 355 -25.76 -23.26 13.19
CA ILE A 355 -26.36 -24.11 12.18
C ILE A 355 -27.34 -25.07 12.90
N THR A 356 -28.47 -25.33 12.25
CA THR A 356 -29.49 -26.24 12.80
C THR A 356 -29.42 -27.61 12.15
N SER A 357 -28.90 -27.67 10.93
CA SER A 357 -28.71 -28.91 10.19
C SER A 357 -27.54 -28.75 9.18
N ALA A 358 -26.99 -29.86 8.75
CA ALA A 358 -25.98 -29.89 7.69
C ALA A 358 -26.47 -29.27 6.38
N ALA A 359 -27.78 -29.28 6.13
CA ALA A 359 -28.39 -28.67 4.94
C ALA A 359 -28.26 -27.11 4.92
N ASP A 360 -28.10 -26.46 6.09
CA ASP A 360 -27.94 -24.99 6.17
C ASP A 360 -26.66 -24.51 5.49
N VAL A 361 -25.64 -25.36 5.45
CA VAL A 361 -24.32 -25.06 4.86
C VAL A 361 -24.03 -25.85 3.59
N ALA A 362 -24.89 -26.82 3.24
CA ALA A 362 -24.68 -27.67 2.08
C ALA A 362 -24.41 -26.86 0.79
N MET A 363 -23.36 -27.22 0.07
CA MET A 363 -23.07 -26.62 -1.23
C MET A 363 -24.16 -27.00 -2.23
N SER A 364 -24.75 -26.01 -2.86
CA SER A 364 -25.78 -26.20 -3.87
C SER A 364 -25.21 -26.76 -5.18
N ALA A 365 -26.07 -27.25 -6.06
CA ALA A 365 -25.69 -27.69 -7.40
C ALA A 365 -25.03 -26.59 -8.27
N SER A 366 -25.18 -25.31 -7.90
CA SER A 366 -24.46 -24.19 -8.51
C SER A 366 -23.10 -23.91 -7.88
N GLY A 367 -22.63 -24.77 -6.97
CA GLY A 367 -21.34 -24.65 -6.30
C GLY A 367 -21.27 -23.56 -5.22
N ARG A 368 -22.41 -23.10 -4.71
CA ARG A 368 -22.53 -22.04 -3.71
C ARG A 368 -22.97 -22.58 -2.36
N MET A 369 -22.35 -22.12 -1.31
CA MET A 369 -22.72 -22.45 0.06
C MET A 369 -22.76 -21.21 0.95
N ALA A 370 -23.56 -21.24 2.01
CA ALA A 370 -23.63 -20.17 2.99
C ALA A 370 -22.62 -20.44 4.11
N LEU A 371 -21.70 -19.48 4.33
CA LEU A 371 -20.74 -19.55 5.44
C LEU A 371 -21.26 -18.88 6.71
N GLY A 372 -22.24 -18.00 6.59
CA GLY A 372 -22.74 -17.21 7.70
C GLY A 372 -23.51 -15.99 7.23
N MET A 373 -23.44 -14.93 7.99
CA MET A 373 -24.18 -13.69 7.74
C MET A 373 -23.23 -12.51 7.56
N MET A 374 -23.56 -11.63 6.62
CA MET A 374 -22.89 -10.32 6.46
C MET A 374 -23.55 -9.28 7.38
N ALA A 375 -22.83 -8.23 7.72
CA ALA A 375 -23.33 -7.08 8.46
C ALA A 375 -24.57 -6.43 7.78
N THR A 376 -24.71 -6.58 6.48
CA THR A 376 -25.86 -6.13 5.69
C THR A 376 -27.12 -6.99 5.88
N GLY A 377 -27.08 -8.04 6.69
CA GLY A 377 -28.18 -9.01 6.86
C GLY A 377 -28.30 -10.04 5.73
N ARG A 378 -27.40 -10.01 4.75
CA ARG A 378 -27.33 -11.00 3.66
C ARG A 378 -26.48 -12.21 4.09
N LYS A 379 -26.74 -13.37 3.48
CA LYS A 379 -25.88 -14.53 3.67
C LYS A 379 -24.48 -14.25 3.11
N ALA A 380 -23.45 -14.60 3.85
CA ALA A 380 -22.09 -14.68 3.35
C ALA A 380 -21.95 -15.96 2.52
N VAL A 381 -21.76 -15.82 1.22
CA VAL A 381 -21.77 -16.95 0.30
C VAL A 381 -20.37 -17.20 -0.22
N LEU A 382 -19.93 -18.45 -0.12
CA LEU A 382 -18.75 -18.99 -0.77
C LEU A 382 -19.17 -19.72 -2.05
N GLN A 383 -18.46 -19.46 -3.15
CA GLN A 383 -18.62 -20.22 -4.38
C GLN A 383 -17.36 -21.04 -4.65
N LEU A 384 -17.51 -22.35 -4.74
CA LEU A 384 -16.43 -23.30 -4.99
C LEU A 384 -16.46 -23.90 -6.39
N VAL A 385 -17.62 -23.91 -7.04
CA VAL A 385 -17.78 -24.37 -8.41
C VAL A 385 -18.59 -23.35 -9.18
N ASP A 386 -18.15 -23.02 -10.39
CA ASP A 386 -18.89 -22.20 -11.34
C ASP A 386 -18.96 -22.93 -12.70
N ARG A 387 -20.12 -22.90 -13.35
CA ARG A 387 -20.32 -23.63 -14.62
C ARG A 387 -19.44 -23.12 -15.76
N ALA A 388 -19.11 -21.83 -15.75
CA ALA A 388 -18.28 -21.22 -16.78
C ALA A 388 -16.80 -21.24 -16.43
N LEU A 389 -16.47 -21.09 -15.14
CA LEU A 389 -15.11 -20.93 -14.66
C LEU A 389 -14.49 -22.23 -14.11
N GLY A 390 -15.30 -23.26 -13.81
CA GLY A 390 -14.84 -24.49 -13.18
C GLY A 390 -14.74 -24.40 -11.65
N ALA A 391 -13.81 -25.13 -11.05
CA ALA A 391 -13.58 -25.09 -9.61
C ALA A 391 -12.81 -23.82 -9.20
N LEU A 392 -13.20 -23.22 -8.08
CA LEU A 392 -12.64 -21.97 -7.58
C LEU A 392 -11.84 -22.21 -6.30
N HIS A 393 -10.79 -21.44 -6.10
CA HIS A 393 -9.89 -21.55 -4.94
C HIS A 393 -10.29 -20.61 -3.81
N VAL A 394 -9.84 -20.93 -2.58
CA VAL A 394 -10.17 -20.19 -1.37
C VAL A 394 -8.92 -19.97 -0.54
N ALA A 395 -8.78 -18.80 0.06
CA ALA A 395 -7.85 -18.58 1.16
C ALA A 395 -8.59 -18.14 2.42
N VAL A 396 -8.27 -18.78 3.55
CA VAL A 396 -8.73 -18.41 4.88
C VAL A 396 -7.53 -17.90 5.67
N VAL A 397 -7.51 -16.60 5.93
CA VAL A 397 -6.38 -15.92 6.55
C VAL A 397 -6.79 -15.38 7.91
N GLY A 398 -5.95 -15.57 8.91
CA GLY A 398 -6.20 -15.05 10.27
C GLY A 398 -5.17 -15.55 11.27
N THR A 399 -5.00 -14.82 12.36
CA THR A 399 -4.12 -15.23 13.46
C THR A 399 -4.68 -16.43 14.22
N THR A 400 -3.87 -17.01 15.08
CA THR A 400 -4.31 -18.05 16.02
C THR A 400 -5.46 -17.52 16.89
N GLY A 401 -6.49 -18.32 17.11
CA GLY A 401 -7.67 -17.90 17.88
C GLY A 401 -8.63 -16.94 17.14
N ALA A 402 -8.46 -16.71 15.82
CA ALA A 402 -9.42 -15.93 15.04
C ALA A 402 -10.62 -16.75 14.53
N GLY A 403 -10.60 -18.08 14.67
CA GLY A 403 -11.67 -18.97 14.22
C GLY A 403 -11.41 -19.64 12.86
N LYS A 404 -10.14 -19.70 12.38
CA LYS A 404 -9.80 -20.37 11.10
C LYS A 404 -10.30 -21.81 11.04
N GLY A 405 -9.98 -22.61 12.07
CA GLY A 405 -10.38 -24.02 12.12
C GLY A 405 -11.88 -24.21 11.98
N GLY A 406 -12.70 -23.41 12.66
CA GLY A 406 -14.15 -23.47 12.56
C GLY A 406 -14.66 -23.10 11.14
N VAL A 407 -14.06 -22.10 10.50
CA VAL A 407 -14.41 -21.75 9.11
C VAL A 407 -14.02 -22.86 8.14
N ILE A 408 -12.85 -23.49 8.31
CA ILE A 408 -12.41 -24.63 7.47
C ILE A 408 -13.38 -25.80 7.66
N GLN A 409 -13.71 -26.15 8.92
CA GLN A 409 -14.63 -27.21 9.26
C GLN A 409 -16.02 -26.99 8.65
N LEU A 410 -16.52 -25.74 8.71
CA LEU A 410 -17.80 -25.34 8.10
C LEU A 410 -17.79 -25.51 6.57
N ILE A 411 -16.70 -25.12 5.91
CA ILE A 411 -16.52 -25.31 4.45
C ILE A 411 -16.48 -26.80 4.13
N CYS A 412 -15.70 -27.58 4.87
CA CYS A 412 -15.58 -29.03 4.67
C CYS A 412 -16.92 -29.73 4.87
N LEU A 413 -17.69 -29.39 5.91
CA LEU A 413 -19.04 -29.92 6.13
C LEU A 413 -19.95 -29.64 4.92
N GLY A 414 -19.95 -28.38 4.41
CA GLY A 414 -20.83 -28.00 3.31
C GLY A 414 -20.50 -28.71 2.00
N VAL A 415 -19.24 -28.99 1.70
CA VAL A 415 -18.84 -29.76 0.50
C VAL A 415 -19.04 -31.27 0.70
N HIS A 416 -18.79 -31.78 1.91
CA HIS A 416 -19.04 -33.18 2.27
C HIS A 416 -20.51 -33.56 2.09
N VAL A 417 -21.42 -32.75 2.66
CA VAL A 417 -22.88 -32.95 2.51
C VAL A 417 -23.34 -32.89 1.06
N ALA A 418 -22.66 -32.08 0.25
CA ALA A 418 -22.94 -31.97 -1.20
C ALA A 418 -22.34 -33.12 -2.03
N GLY A 419 -21.70 -34.13 -1.42
CA GLY A 419 -21.09 -35.23 -2.13
C GLY A 419 -19.79 -34.87 -2.86
N SER A 420 -19.02 -33.91 -2.36
CA SER A 420 -17.66 -33.63 -2.81
C SER A 420 -16.64 -34.47 -2.03
N ALA A 421 -15.53 -34.83 -2.68
CA ALA A 421 -14.41 -35.46 -2.01
C ALA A 421 -13.50 -34.42 -1.36
N ILE A 422 -12.88 -34.75 -0.24
CA ILE A 422 -11.93 -33.88 0.48
C ILE A 422 -10.58 -34.60 0.54
N ILE A 423 -9.50 -33.88 0.20
CA ILE A 423 -8.13 -34.29 0.48
C ILE A 423 -7.57 -33.28 1.48
N TYR A 424 -7.18 -33.77 2.68
CA TYR A 424 -6.79 -32.91 3.78
C TYR A 424 -5.32 -33.07 4.13
N ALA A 425 -4.60 -31.97 4.15
CA ALA A 425 -3.19 -31.88 4.51
C ALA A 425 -3.03 -31.01 5.76
N ASP A 426 -2.68 -31.64 6.90
CA ASP A 426 -2.47 -30.98 8.19
C ASP A 426 -1.06 -31.21 8.72
N PRO A 427 -0.15 -30.19 8.70
CA PRO A 427 1.21 -30.35 9.19
C PRO A 427 1.29 -30.66 10.70
N LYS A 428 0.26 -30.34 11.48
CA LYS A 428 0.19 -30.62 12.92
C LYS A 428 -0.34 -32.02 13.22
N GLY A 429 -1.08 -32.61 12.30
CA GLY A 429 -1.61 -33.99 12.40
C GLY A 429 -2.79 -34.15 13.34
N SER A 430 -3.36 -33.08 13.88
CA SER A 430 -4.51 -33.14 14.80
C SER A 430 -5.25 -31.81 14.93
N SER A 431 -5.15 -30.93 13.93
CA SER A 431 -5.76 -29.59 14.00
C SER A 431 -7.28 -29.63 13.96
N ASN A 432 -7.85 -30.52 13.13
CA ASN A 432 -9.29 -30.65 12.91
C ASN A 432 -9.67 -32.13 12.69
N PRO A 433 -9.78 -32.95 13.76
CA PRO A 433 -10.12 -34.38 13.64
C PRO A 433 -11.42 -34.63 12.86
N THR A 434 -12.43 -33.81 13.05
CA THR A 434 -13.71 -33.92 12.32
C THR A 434 -13.56 -33.66 10.82
N VAL A 435 -12.58 -32.85 10.39
CA VAL A 435 -12.26 -32.69 8.96
C VAL A 435 -11.61 -33.97 8.42
N GLU A 436 -10.78 -34.64 9.21
CA GLU A 436 -10.20 -35.94 8.86
C GLU A 436 -11.30 -37.00 8.65
N ASP A 437 -12.33 -37.04 9.51
CA ASP A 437 -13.48 -37.93 9.37
C ASP A 437 -14.30 -37.68 8.09
N MET A 438 -14.30 -36.48 7.57
CA MET A 438 -14.94 -36.10 6.27
C MET A 438 -14.06 -36.34 5.05
N ALA A 439 -12.77 -36.54 5.24
CA ALA A 439 -11.81 -36.61 4.17
C ALA A 439 -11.78 -38.00 3.49
N ALA A 440 -11.79 -38.00 2.15
CA ALA A 440 -11.52 -39.19 1.37
C ALA A 440 -10.07 -39.66 1.52
N TYR A 441 -9.18 -38.71 1.74
CA TYR A 441 -7.76 -38.92 2.05
C TYR A 441 -7.28 -37.83 2.98
N SER A 442 -6.58 -38.19 4.05
CA SER A 442 -5.92 -37.29 4.96
C SER A 442 -4.49 -37.73 5.23
N ALA A 443 -3.58 -36.75 5.35
CA ALA A 443 -2.24 -37.00 5.82
C ALA A 443 -1.81 -35.87 6.75
N GLY A 444 -1.29 -36.24 7.91
CA GLY A 444 -0.94 -35.30 8.96
C GLY A 444 0.45 -35.51 9.53
N GLY A 445 0.95 -34.45 10.21
CA GLY A 445 2.29 -34.40 10.76
C GLY A 445 3.36 -33.97 9.76
N PRO A 446 4.53 -33.53 10.29
CA PRO A 446 5.56 -32.85 9.48
C PRO A 446 6.15 -33.74 8.36
N ASP A 447 6.23 -35.05 8.59
CA ASP A 447 6.87 -35.98 7.64
C ASP A 447 5.89 -36.49 6.57
N ASP A 448 4.61 -36.63 6.90
CA ASP A 448 3.63 -37.29 6.05
C ASP A 448 2.69 -36.36 5.30
N VAL A 449 2.55 -35.10 5.77
CA VAL A 449 1.61 -34.13 5.20
C VAL A 449 1.75 -33.94 3.68
N ILE A 450 2.96 -34.07 3.14
CA ILE A 450 3.22 -33.95 1.70
C ILE A 450 2.55 -35.06 0.88
N LYS A 451 2.25 -36.21 1.49
CA LYS A 451 1.56 -37.32 0.84
C LYS A 451 0.19 -36.90 0.32
N ALA A 452 -0.55 -36.10 1.09
CA ALA A 452 -1.85 -35.58 0.65
C ALA A 452 -1.74 -34.74 -0.62
N LEU A 453 -0.71 -33.89 -0.72
CA LEU A 453 -0.46 -33.11 -1.94
C LEU A 453 -0.03 -33.99 -3.12
N ARG A 454 0.75 -35.05 -2.88
CA ARG A 454 1.13 -36.02 -3.92
C ARG A 454 -0.09 -36.76 -4.46
N VAL A 455 -0.98 -37.21 -3.60
CA VAL A 455 -2.25 -37.83 -3.97
C VAL A 455 -3.10 -36.84 -4.76
N ALA A 456 -3.27 -35.60 -4.28
CA ALA A 456 -3.98 -34.55 -5.02
C ALA A 456 -3.38 -34.29 -6.40
N ASN A 457 -2.05 -34.28 -6.51
CA ASN A 457 -1.36 -34.12 -7.80
C ASN A 457 -1.58 -35.31 -8.75
N ALA A 458 -1.58 -36.53 -8.24
CA ALA A 458 -1.86 -37.72 -9.04
C ALA A 458 -3.30 -37.71 -9.59
N VAL A 459 -4.27 -37.29 -8.77
CA VAL A 459 -5.67 -37.09 -9.20
C VAL A 459 -5.75 -36.00 -10.26
N LEU A 460 -5.04 -34.91 -10.07
CA LEU A 460 -4.96 -33.80 -11.05
C LEU A 460 -4.47 -34.33 -12.41
N ASP A 461 -3.38 -35.07 -12.42
CA ASP A 461 -2.80 -35.64 -13.65
C ASP A 461 -3.76 -36.63 -14.33
N HIS A 462 -4.39 -37.51 -13.55
CA HIS A 462 -5.39 -38.44 -14.07
C HIS A 462 -6.56 -37.69 -14.76
N ARG A 463 -7.14 -36.70 -14.09
CA ARG A 463 -8.26 -35.92 -14.63
C ARG A 463 -7.90 -35.06 -15.84
N ILE A 464 -6.67 -34.60 -15.92
CA ILE A 464 -6.16 -33.86 -17.08
C ILE A 464 -6.09 -34.83 -18.30
N GLU A 465 -5.54 -36.04 -18.11
CA GLU A 465 -5.44 -37.03 -19.20
C GLU A 465 -6.84 -37.49 -19.65
N GLU A 466 -7.75 -37.73 -18.70
CA GLU A 466 -9.13 -38.04 -19.01
C GLU A 466 -9.82 -36.92 -19.81
N SER A 467 -9.65 -35.66 -19.39
CA SER A 467 -10.23 -34.52 -20.08
C SER A 467 -9.68 -34.34 -21.51
N LYS A 468 -8.41 -34.66 -21.72
CA LYS A 468 -7.83 -34.72 -23.07
C LYS A 468 -8.46 -35.83 -23.90
N ALA A 469 -8.61 -37.02 -23.32
CA ALA A 469 -9.20 -38.19 -24.02
C ALA A 469 -10.67 -37.95 -24.41
N THR A 470 -11.45 -37.37 -23.49
CA THR A 470 -12.89 -37.09 -23.68
C THR A 470 -13.16 -35.77 -24.39
N LYS A 471 -12.15 -34.93 -24.63
CA LYS A 471 -12.26 -33.55 -25.17
C LYS A 471 -13.25 -32.67 -24.39
N THR A 472 -13.35 -32.90 -23.09
CA THR A 472 -14.26 -32.17 -22.22
C THR A 472 -13.62 -30.82 -21.85
N LYS A 473 -14.30 -29.71 -22.15
CA LYS A 473 -13.76 -28.35 -21.94
C LYS A 473 -14.02 -27.82 -20.53
N ASN A 474 -15.19 -28.11 -19.97
CA ASN A 474 -15.61 -27.57 -18.68
C ASN A 474 -15.98 -28.70 -17.73
N PHE A 475 -15.59 -28.56 -16.46
CA PHE A 475 -15.94 -29.48 -15.41
C PHE A 475 -17.37 -29.25 -14.91
N THR A 476 -18.13 -30.33 -14.80
CA THR A 476 -19.42 -30.34 -14.08
C THR A 476 -19.38 -31.52 -13.11
N PRO A 477 -19.62 -31.29 -11.81
CA PRO A 477 -19.61 -32.37 -10.84
C PRO A 477 -20.76 -33.36 -11.07
N THR A 478 -20.44 -34.65 -10.98
CA THR A 478 -21.40 -35.76 -10.97
C THR A 478 -21.06 -36.69 -9.80
N PRO A 479 -21.95 -37.61 -9.40
CA PRO A 479 -21.62 -38.60 -8.38
C PRO A 479 -20.41 -39.49 -8.75
N GLU A 480 -20.21 -39.76 -10.01
CA GLU A 480 -19.08 -40.56 -10.53
C GLU A 480 -17.81 -39.74 -10.60
N ARG A 481 -17.93 -38.43 -10.83
CA ARG A 481 -16.82 -37.49 -10.95
C ARG A 481 -17.07 -36.29 -10.02
N PRO A 482 -16.92 -36.46 -8.70
CA PRO A 482 -17.23 -35.43 -7.73
C PRO A 482 -16.27 -34.26 -7.81
N HIS A 483 -16.72 -33.09 -7.35
CA HIS A 483 -15.82 -32.00 -7.05
C HIS A 483 -14.86 -32.43 -5.93
N ILE A 484 -13.60 -31.98 -5.99
CA ILE A 484 -12.59 -32.27 -4.97
C ILE A 484 -12.14 -30.97 -4.33
N LEU A 485 -12.18 -30.90 -3.00
CA LEU A 485 -11.59 -29.83 -2.22
C LEU A 485 -10.26 -30.30 -1.62
N VAL A 486 -9.16 -29.73 -2.07
CA VAL A 486 -7.84 -29.94 -1.46
C VAL A 486 -7.63 -28.88 -0.40
N VAL A 487 -7.52 -29.28 0.84
CA VAL A 487 -7.36 -28.39 2.00
C VAL A 487 -5.93 -28.47 2.49
N VAL A 488 -5.28 -27.31 2.60
CA VAL A 488 -3.95 -27.16 3.19
C VAL A 488 -4.09 -26.30 4.44
N ASP A 489 -4.07 -26.95 5.60
CA ASP A 489 -4.11 -26.28 6.89
C ASP A 489 -2.70 -25.87 7.31
N GLU A 490 -2.51 -24.61 7.72
CA GLU A 490 -1.21 -23.98 7.98
C GLU A 490 -0.24 -24.04 6.78
N ALA A 491 -0.62 -23.39 5.68
CA ALA A 491 0.12 -23.38 4.41
C ALA A 491 1.62 -23.01 4.52
N PRO A 492 2.08 -22.09 5.40
CA PRO A 492 3.49 -21.79 5.55
C PRO A 492 4.38 -22.99 5.87
N GLU A 493 3.86 -23.99 6.56
CA GLU A 493 4.61 -25.20 6.91
C GLU A 493 4.83 -26.15 5.72
N ILE A 494 3.94 -26.09 4.72
CA ILE A 494 3.94 -27.05 3.61
C ILE A 494 4.34 -26.36 2.29
N LEU A 495 3.97 -25.09 2.11
CA LEU A 495 4.04 -24.38 0.83
C LEU A 495 5.15 -23.33 0.75
N ASN A 496 6.06 -23.24 1.72
CA ASN A 496 7.16 -22.27 1.73
C ASN A 496 8.28 -22.56 0.72
N GLY A 497 8.02 -23.35 -0.27
CA GLY A 497 8.96 -23.75 -1.32
C GLY A 497 8.91 -25.25 -1.63
N GLY A 498 9.85 -25.73 -2.40
CA GLY A 498 10.01 -27.16 -2.68
C GLY A 498 8.85 -27.82 -3.41
N GLU A 499 8.59 -29.09 -3.08
CA GLU A 499 7.58 -29.94 -3.72
C GLU A 499 6.14 -29.43 -3.44
N GLY A 500 5.85 -29.02 -2.20
CA GLY A 500 4.53 -28.53 -1.81
C GLY A 500 4.11 -27.31 -2.59
N ALA A 501 4.97 -26.31 -2.68
CA ALA A 501 4.74 -25.09 -3.46
C ALA A 501 4.54 -25.40 -4.95
N TYR A 502 5.32 -26.33 -5.50
CA TYR A 502 5.18 -26.76 -6.90
C TYR A 502 3.82 -27.41 -7.17
N ILE A 503 3.38 -28.31 -6.29
CA ILE A 503 2.07 -28.97 -6.43
C ILE A 503 0.93 -27.95 -6.27
N ALA A 504 1.02 -27.07 -5.30
CA ALA A 504 0.01 -26.02 -5.10
C ALA A 504 -0.09 -25.08 -6.31
N SER A 505 1.04 -24.71 -6.91
CA SER A 505 1.05 -23.94 -8.18
C SER A 505 0.36 -24.70 -9.31
N ARG A 506 0.57 -26.00 -9.46
CA ARG A 506 -0.14 -26.83 -10.46
C ARG A 506 -1.63 -26.90 -10.19
N LEU A 507 -2.03 -27.19 -8.95
CA LEU A 507 -3.44 -27.24 -8.54
C LEU A 507 -4.15 -25.91 -8.80
N SER A 508 -3.53 -24.80 -8.46
CA SER A 508 -4.12 -23.46 -8.65
C SER A 508 -4.34 -23.10 -10.12
N ARG A 509 -3.47 -23.54 -11.02
CA ARG A 509 -3.58 -23.26 -12.46
C ARG A 509 -4.49 -24.24 -13.19
N LEU A 510 -4.36 -25.52 -12.90
CA LEU A 510 -4.94 -26.60 -13.69
C LEU A 510 -6.19 -27.20 -13.05
N GLY A 511 -6.31 -27.13 -11.72
CA GLY A 511 -7.40 -27.75 -10.95
C GLY A 511 -8.79 -27.25 -11.35
N ARG A 512 -8.90 -25.97 -11.73
CA ARG A 512 -10.18 -25.36 -12.10
C ARG A 512 -10.90 -26.12 -13.22
N SER A 513 -10.20 -26.49 -14.28
CA SER A 513 -10.76 -27.17 -15.44
C SER A 513 -11.15 -28.61 -15.19
N VAL A 514 -10.64 -29.22 -14.14
CA VAL A 514 -10.86 -30.65 -13.77
C VAL A 514 -11.58 -30.83 -12.44
N GLY A 515 -12.16 -29.77 -11.90
CA GLY A 515 -13.03 -29.82 -10.72
C GLY A 515 -12.30 -29.96 -9.39
N MET A 516 -11.09 -29.42 -9.27
CA MET A 516 -10.31 -29.43 -8.04
C MET A 516 -10.12 -28.02 -7.50
N SER A 517 -10.70 -27.74 -6.36
CA SER A 517 -10.49 -26.50 -5.59
C SER A 517 -9.34 -26.65 -4.61
N LEU A 518 -8.58 -25.59 -4.43
CA LEU A 518 -7.54 -25.48 -3.41
C LEU A 518 -8.03 -24.51 -2.33
N LEU A 519 -8.09 -24.96 -1.08
CA LEU A 519 -8.29 -24.13 0.11
C LEU A 519 -6.97 -24.04 0.86
N ILE A 520 -6.52 -22.83 1.09
CA ILE A 520 -5.28 -22.53 1.83
C ILE A 520 -5.64 -21.81 3.12
N ALA A 521 -5.23 -22.35 4.26
CA ALA A 521 -5.27 -21.66 5.52
C ALA A 521 -3.88 -21.10 5.88
N SER A 522 -3.83 -19.82 6.25
CA SER A 522 -2.58 -19.14 6.56
C SER A 522 -2.81 -17.98 7.55
N GLN A 523 -1.72 -17.44 8.08
CA GLN A 523 -1.75 -16.19 8.85
C GLN A 523 -1.50 -14.95 7.98
N THR A 524 -1.05 -15.16 6.73
CA THR A 524 -0.69 -14.08 5.78
C THR A 524 -0.87 -14.56 4.34
N MET A 525 -0.96 -13.60 3.41
CA MET A 525 -0.98 -13.88 1.96
C MET A 525 0.38 -13.59 1.29
N LEU A 526 1.49 -13.66 2.05
CA LEU A 526 2.82 -13.55 1.46
C LEU A 526 3.05 -14.69 0.46
N ALA A 527 3.47 -14.35 -0.75
CA ALA A 527 3.60 -15.31 -1.85
C ALA A 527 4.49 -16.50 -1.48
N ASP A 528 5.63 -16.24 -0.85
CA ASP A 528 6.60 -17.28 -0.49
C ASP A 528 6.07 -18.28 0.54
N LEU A 529 5.05 -17.91 1.32
CA LEU A 529 4.46 -18.73 2.36
C LEU A 529 3.20 -19.51 1.91
N ILE A 530 2.66 -19.20 0.75
CA ILE A 530 1.42 -19.82 0.24
C ILE A 530 1.61 -20.54 -1.10
N GLY A 531 2.83 -20.92 -1.45
CA GLY A 531 3.11 -21.66 -2.67
C GLY A 531 3.51 -20.83 -3.88
N GLY A 532 3.87 -19.55 -3.68
CA GLY A 532 4.40 -18.68 -4.73
C GLY A 532 3.43 -17.62 -5.25
N SER A 533 3.98 -16.69 -6.02
CA SER A 533 3.22 -15.57 -6.62
C SER A 533 2.08 -16.04 -7.51
N GLU A 534 2.25 -17.18 -8.19
CA GLU A 534 1.28 -17.77 -9.10
C GLU A 534 0.03 -18.26 -8.34
N VAL A 535 0.21 -19.01 -7.25
CA VAL A 535 -0.90 -19.44 -6.37
C VAL A 535 -1.65 -18.23 -5.83
N ARG A 536 -0.90 -17.24 -5.34
CA ARG A 536 -1.47 -15.99 -4.83
C ARG A 536 -2.32 -15.27 -5.87
N GLN A 537 -1.82 -15.13 -7.10
CA GLN A 537 -2.54 -14.48 -8.20
C GLN A 537 -3.81 -15.23 -8.59
N GLN A 538 -3.78 -16.57 -8.66
CA GLN A 538 -4.95 -17.38 -8.98
C GLN A 538 -6.05 -17.25 -7.93
N ILE A 539 -5.69 -17.20 -6.64
CA ILE A 539 -6.67 -17.02 -5.56
C ILE A 539 -7.24 -15.59 -5.57
N ILE A 540 -6.39 -14.56 -5.71
CA ILE A 540 -6.84 -13.15 -5.71
C ILE A 540 -7.68 -12.84 -6.95
N GLY A 541 -7.27 -13.35 -8.12
CA GLY A 541 -7.89 -13.05 -9.42
C GLY A 541 -9.11 -13.88 -9.74
N GLY A 542 -9.31 -15.04 -9.11
CA GLY A 542 -10.39 -15.96 -9.49
C GLY A 542 -11.01 -16.72 -8.33
N GLY A 543 -10.56 -16.49 -7.09
CA GLY A 543 -11.04 -17.21 -5.91
C GLY A 543 -11.78 -16.32 -4.91
N THR A 544 -12.02 -16.89 -3.73
CA THR A 544 -12.59 -16.19 -2.58
C THR A 544 -11.54 -16.02 -1.49
N LEU A 545 -11.47 -14.83 -0.93
CA LEU A 545 -10.60 -14.48 0.18
C LEU A 545 -11.45 -14.25 1.42
N ILE A 546 -11.08 -14.90 2.50
CA ILE A 546 -11.68 -14.77 3.82
C ILE A 546 -10.57 -14.30 4.77
N PHE A 547 -10.66 -13.07 5.23
CA PHE A 547 -9.76 -12.50 6.22
C PHE A 547 -10.47 -12.40 7.56
N LEU A 548 -10.13 -13.25 8.48
CA LEU A 548 -10.46 -13.12 9.89
C LEU A 548 -9.48 -12.12 10.53
N ARG A 549 -9.53 -11.95 11.85
CA ARG A 549 -8.59 -11.06 12.53
C ARG A 549 -7.14 -11.48 12.25
N VAL A 550 -6.32 -10.50 11.84
CA VAL A 550 -4.87 -10.66 11.63
C VAL A 550 -4.08 -9.80 12.62
N ALA A 551 -2.81 -10.11 12.82
CA ALA A 551 -1.94 -9.27 13.63
C ALA A 551 -1.64 -7.93 12.92
N LYS A 552 -1.45 -6.84 13.68
CA LYS A 552 -1.13 -5.49 13.12
C LYS A 552 0.16 -5.50 12.32
N GLU A 553 1.13 -6.27 12.74
CA GLU A 553 2.43 -6.44 12.07
C GLU A 553 2.26 -7.01 10.65
N VAL A 554 1.31 -7.93 10.47
CA VAL A 554 1.01 -8.54 9.16
C VAL A 554 0.49 -7.49 8.17
N VAL A 555 -0.34 -6.54 8.63
CA VAL A 555 -0.89 -5.49 7.75
C VAL A 555 0.21 -4.58 7.19
N SER A 556 1.28 -4.36 7.96
CA SER A 556 2.41 -3.52 7.56
C SER A 556 3.34 -4.19 6.54
N LEU A 557 3.31 -5.52 6.41
CA LEU A 557 4.17 -6.25 5.48
C LEU A 557 3.67 -6.11 4.04
N ALA A 558 4.58 -5.72 3.14
CA ALA A 558 4.26 -5.59 1.72
C ALA A 558 3.82 -6.94 1.13
N GLY A 559 2.63 -6.97 0.56
CA GLY A 559 2.07 -8.18 -0.06
C GLY A 559 1.37 -9.16 0.89
N ALA A 560 1.42 -8.97 2.21
CA ALA A 560 0.76 -9.86 3.18
C ALA A 560 -0.78 -9.78 3.10
N ILE A 561 -1.31 -8.62 2.74
CA ILE A 561 -2.74 -8.38 2.54
C ILE A 561 -2.97 -7.85 1.13
N PRO A 562 -3.91 -8.41 0.36
CA PRO A 562 -4.31 -7.86 -0.94
C PRO A 562 -4.86 -6.44 -0.81
N GLU A 563 -4.61 -5.58 -1.81
CA GLU A 563 -4.93 -4.16 -1.77
C GLU A 563 -6.40 -3.87 -1.41
N LYS A 564 -7.31 -4.69 -1.95
CA LYS A 564 -8.75 -4.51 -1.65
C LYS A 564 -9.10 -4.68 -0.16
N PHE A 565 -8.33 -5.46 0.62
CA PHE A 565 -8.56 -5.65 2.05
C PHE A 565 -7.90 -4.58 2.94
N LYS A 566 -7.01 -3.75 2.39
CA LYS A 566 -6.46 -2.61 3.12
C LYS A 566 -7.51 -1.54 3.43
N THR A 567 -8.59 -1.50 2.65
CA THR A 567 -9.70 -0.55 2.87
C THR A 567 -10.56 -0.86 4.10
N VAL A 568 -10.48 -2.09 4.60
CA VAL A 568 -11.26 -2.56 5.76
C VAL A 568 -10.39 -2.95 6.96
N ASP A 569 -9.09 -3.00 6.80
CA ASP A 569 -8.07 -3.33 7.80
C ASP A 569 -8.46 -4.47 8.76
N PRO A 570 -8.23 -5.74 8.39
CA PRO A 570 -8.62 -6.89 9.21
C PRO A 570 -7.94 -6.97 10.59
N SER A 571 -6.88 -6.19 10.84
CA SER A 571 -6.24 -6.12 12.16
C SER A 571 -7.06 -5.34 13.19
N GLN A 572 -8.03 -4.57 12.73
CA GLN A 572 -8.92 -3.79 13.59
C GLN A 572 -10.15 -4.60 14.05
N ILE A 573 -10.27 -5.87 13.65
CA ILE A 573 -11.32 -6.76 14.18
C ILE A 573 -11.04 -6.99 15.67
N PRO A 574 -11.96 -6.60 16.58
CA PRO A 574 -11.75 -6.70 18.02
C PRO A 574 -11.64 -8.18 18.48
N ILE A 575 -11.03 -8.43 19.63
CA ILE A 575 -10.94 -9.76 20.23
C ILE A 575 -12.27 -10.15 20.87
N SER A 576 -12.96 -9.17 21.42
CA SER A 576 -14.27 -9.30 22.09
C SER A 576 -15.16 -8.13 21.71
N TRP A 577 -16.46 -8.31 21.84
CA TRP A 577 -17.43 -7.23 21.58
C TRP A 577 -17.35 -6.15 22.66
N SER A 578 -17.14 -6.54 23.92
CA SER A 578 -16.91 -5.58 25.02
C SER A 578 -15.67 -4.71 24.75
N ALA A 579 -14.58 -5.29 24.27
CA ALA A 579 -13.39 -4.49 23.90
C ALA A 579 -13.64 -3.51 22.75
N ASP A 580 -14.61 -3.78 21.86
CA ASP A 580 -15.05 -2.82 20.83
C ASP A 580 -15.91 -1.69 21.44
N GLU A 581 -16.61 -1.96 22.54
CA GLU A 581 -17.51 -1.03 23.21
C GLU A 581 -16.82 -0.12 24.24
N ASP A 582 -15.72 -0.57 24.83
CA ASP A 582 -15.01 0.13 25.89
C ASP A 582 -14.01 1.19 25.35
N GLU A 583 -14.53 2.28 24.78
CA GLU A 583 -13.69 3.40 24.32
C GLU A 583 -13.05 4.21 25.49
N GLU A 584 -13.60 4.08 26.69
CA GLU A 584 -13.18 4.85 27.88
C GLU A 584 -12.33 4.05 28.87
N GLN A 585 -12.15 2.74 28.65
CA GLN A 585 -11.39 1.92 29.59
C GLN A 585 -9.87 2.08 29.36
N ILE A 586 -9.24 2.88 30.24
CA ILE A 586 -7.79 3.16 30.20
C ILE A 586 -6.99 2.03 30.87
N PHE A 587 -7.58 1.36 31.87
CA PHE A 587 -6.92 0.31 32.62
C PHE A 587 -7.59 -1.03 32.35
N TYR A 588 -6.84 -1.94 31.71
CA TYR A 588 -7.28 -3.31 31.49
C TYR A 588 -6.77 -4.21 32.63
N ASP A 589 -7.63 -5.06 33.12
CA ASP A 589 -7.21 -6.20 33.93
C ASP A 589 -6.85 -7.35 32.97
N GLU A 590 -5.56 -7.49 32.67
CA GLU A 590 -5.04 -8.52 31.78
C GLU A 590 -5.30 -9.95 32.30
N THR A 591 -5.74 -10.09 33.57
CA THR A 591 -6.07 -11.40 34.17
C THR A 591 -7.53 -11.78 33.94
N GLN A 592 -8.37 -10.87 33.45
CA GLN A 592 -9.78 -11.15 33.20
C GLN A 592 -9.96 -12.00 31.94
N GLU A 593 -10.48 -13.22 32.11
CA GLU A 593 -10.83 -14.06 30.98
C GLU A 593 -11.99 -13.47 30.17
N ILE A 594 -11.82 -13.38 28.84
CA ILE A 594 -12.89 -12.98 27.93
C ILE A 594 -13.93 -14.08 27.87
N PRO A 595 -15.20 -13.84 28.28
CA PRO A 595 -16.25 -14.85 28.21
C PRO A 595 -16.44 -15.35 26.78
N GLU A 596 -16.76 -16.65 26.62
CA GLU A 596 -16.90 -17.29 25.31
C GLU A 596 -17.97 -16.63 24.42
N HIS A 597 -19.06 -16.15 25.02
CA HIS A 597 -20.13 -15.48 24.30
C HIS A 597 -19.74 -14.09 23.79
N ASP A 598 -18.72 -13.47 24.37
CA ASP A 598 -18.21 -12.14 24.01
C ASP A 598 -17.11 -12.20 22.94
N ARG A 599 -16.55 -13.36 22.69
CA ARG A 599 -15.49 -13.54 21.69
C ARG A 599 -16.00 -13.36 20.26
N THR A 600 -15.15 -12.78 19.40
CA THR A 600 -15.45 -12.50 18.00
C THR A 600 -14.97 -13.58 17.02
N TYR A 601 -14.87 -14.82 17.48
CA TYR A 601 -14.48 -15.94 16.62
C TYR A 601 -15.32 -15.99 15.34
N GLY A 602 -14.67 -16.22 14.20
CA GLY A 602 -15.32 -16.29 12.91
C GLY A 602 -15.80 -14.95 12.35
N LEU A 603 -15.55 -13.83 13.06
CA LEU A 603 -15.75 -12.48 12.50
C LEU A 603 -14.61 -12.16 11.55
N GLY A 604 -14.95 -11.65 10.38
CA GLY A 604 -13.97 -11.35 9.34
C GLY A 604 -14.56 -10.57 8.19
N TYR A 605 -13.77 -10.50 7.13
CA TYR A 605 -14.17 -9.93 5.84
C TYR A 605 -14.09 -11.00 4.75
N ILE A 606 -15.10 -11.07 3.91
CA ILE A 606 -15.16 -11.97 2.77
C ILE A 606 -15.26 -11.16 1.48
N ALA A 607 -14.51 -11.55 0.45
CA ALA A 607 -14.60 -11.02 -0.89
C ALA A 607 -14.20 -12.06 -1.92
N ASP A 608 -14.94 -12.16 -3.01
CA ASP A 608 -14.51 -12.86 -4.22
C ASP A 608 -13.79 -11.91 -5.20
N HIS A 609 -13.43 -12.40 -6.38
CA HIS A 609 -12.73 -11.60 -7.39
C HIS A 609 -13.57 -10.44 -7.95
N THR A 610 -14.89 -10.44 -7.77
CA THR A 610 -15.83 -9.44 -8.29
C THR A 610 -16.34 -8.47 -7.22
N THR A 611 -16.19 -8.81 -5.94
CA THR A 611 -16.79 -8.06 -4.82
C THR A 611 -15.74 -7.35 -3.99
N SER A 612 -16.17 -6.23 -3.39
CA SER A 612 -15.42 -5.58 -2.31
C SER A 612 -15.57 -6.36 -1.00
N PRO A 613 -14.57 -6.27 -0.09
CA PRO A 613 -14.65 -6.90 1.21
C PRO A 613 -15.88 -6.48 2.01
N GLN A 614 -16.63 -7.46 2.49
CA GLN A 614 -17.80 -7.25 3.32
C GLN A 614 -17.59 -7.93 4.67
N MET A 615 -17.91 -7.22 5.76
CA MET A 615 -17.84 -7.81 7.09
C MET A 615 -18.88 -8.91 7.20
N PHE A 616 -18.47 -10.05 7.70
CA PHE A 616 -19.33 -11.20 7.96
C PHE A 616 -18.92 -11.91 9.25
N ARG A 617 -19.82 -12.71 9.79
CA ARG A 617 -19.51 -13.70 10.82
C ARG A 617 -19.88 -15.07 10.30
N ALA A 618 -18.97 -16.03 10.45
CA ALA A 618 -19.24 -17.43 10.17
C ALA A 618 -20.37 -17.96 11.06
N SER A 619 -21.17 -18.88 10.56
CA SER A 619 -22.16 -19.58 11.36
C SER A 619 -21.49 -20.30 12.53
N ASP A 620 -22.14 -20.26 13.67
CA ASP A 620 -21.62 -20.86 14.89
C ASP A 620 -21.77 -22.39 14.81
N MET A 621 -20.66 -23.06 14.97
CA MET A 621 -20.58 -24.51 14.96
C MET A 621 -19.40 -24.91 15.86
N GLU A 622 -19.69 -25.52 17.01
CA GLU A 622 -18.63 -25.97 17.92
C GLU A 622 -17.85 -27.12 17.29
N ASP A 623 -18.59 -28.10 16.72
CA ASP A 623 -18.04 -29.25 16.02
C ASP A 623 -18.98 -29.69 14.88
N ALA A 624 -18.43 -30.23 13.79
CA ALA A 624 -19.19 -30.79 12.69
C ALA A 624 -19.65 -32.23 12.95
N ALA A 625 -19.05 -32.97 13.91
CA ALA A 625 -19.33 -34.38 14.16
C ALA A 625 -20.82 -34.71 14.33
N PRO A 626 -21.65 -33.90 15.04
CA PRO A 626 -23.08 -34.18 15.17
C PRO A 626 -23.84 -34.17 13.85
N TYR A 627 -23.32 -33.52 12.83
CA TYR A 627 -23.96 -33.34 11.51
C TYR A 627 -23.54 -34.40 10.49
N LEU A 628 -22.57 -35.29 10.81
CA LEU A 628 -22.02 -36.29 9.88
C LEU A 628 -22.82 -37.58 9.85
N SER A 629 -23.72 -37.80 10.80
CA SER A 629 -24.47 -39.07 10.92
C SER A 629 -25.24 -39.38 9.64
N GLY A 630 -24.96 -40.54 9.06
CA GLY A 630 -25.62 -41.04 7.84
C GLY A 630 -25.10 -40.45 6.51
N ILE A 631 -24.09 -39.62 6.55
CA ILE A 631 -23.48 -39.07 5.33
C ILE A 631 -22.15 -39.80 5.09
N PRO A 632 -22.04 -40.61 4.02
CA PRO A 632 -20.81 -41.36 3.75
C PRO A 632 -19.73 -40.42 3.18
N VAL A 633 -18.47 -40.76 3.44
CA VAL A 633 -17.34 -40.09 2.80
C VAL A 633 -17.38 -40.31 1.28
N THR A 634 -17.33 -39.25 0.54
CA THR A 634 -17.32 -39.33 -0.93
C THR A 634 -15.89 -39.55 -1.42
N HIS A 635 -15.68 -40.63 -2.17
CA HIS A 635 -14.40 -40.89 -2.85
C HIS A 635 -14.49 -40.53 -4.34
N PRO A 636 -13.37 -40.13 -4.99
CA PRO A 636 -13.35 -39.84 -6.41
C PRO A 636 -13.44 -41.14 -7.22
N ALA A 637 -14.69 -41.53 -7.56
CA ALA A 637 -14.98 -42.79 -8.26
C ALA A 637 -14.41 -42.80 -9.71
N ASP A 638 -14.11 -41.65 -10.28
CA ASP A 638 -13.43 -41.49 -11.55
C ASP A 638 -11.94 -41.86 -11.50
N VAL A 639 -11.36 -42.13 -10.32
CA VAL A 639 -9.93 -42.43 -10.15
C VAL A 639 -9.73 -43.91 -9.90
N PRO A 640 -9.29 -44.73 -10.90
CA PRO A 640 -9.29 -46.19 -10.78
C PRO A 640 -8.42 -46.79 -9.68
N TRP A 641 -7.30 -46.08 -9.37
CA TRP A 641 -6.32 -46.51 -8.37
C TRP A 641 -6.67 -46.06 -6.92
N TRP A 642 -7.79 -45.34 -6.75
CA TRP A 642 -8.12 -44.74 -5.41
C TRP A 642 -8.23 -45.77 -4.29
N HIS A 643 -8.72 -46.94 -4.58
CA HIS A 643 -8.86 -48.03 -3.60
C HIS A 643 -7.76 -49.09 -3.70
N ASP A 644 -6.78 -48.91 -4.55
CA ASP A 644 -5.62 -49.78 -4.69
C ASP A 644 -4.52 -49.33 -3.71
N VAL A 645 -4.31 -50.12 -2.66
CA VAL A 645 -3.36 -49.81 -1.56
C VAL A 645 -1.91 -49.72 -2.07
N GLU A 646 -1.52 -50.58 -3.03
CA GLU A 646 -0.13 -50.57 -3.57
C GLU A 646 0.09 -49.36 -4.47
N ALA A 647 -0.89 -49.06 -5.32
CA ALA A 647 -0.83 -47.88 -6.18
C ALA A 647 -0.83 -46.58 -5.38
N LEU A 648 -1.66 -46.50 -4.33
CA LEU A 648 -1.71 -45.32 -3.44
C LEU A 648 -0.38 -45.14 -2.69
N ALA A 649 0.18 -46.21 -2.12
CA ALA A 649 1.47 -46.20 -1.45
C ALA A 649 2.62 -45.82 -2.38
N ALA A 650 2.56 -46.22 -3.66
CA ALA A 650 3.53 -45.81 -4.67
C ALA A 650 3.44 -44.28 -4.93
N ILE A 651 2.23 -43.75 -5.03
CA ILE A 651 1.98 -42.29 -5.22
C ILE A 651 2.48 -41.49 -4.04
N GLU A 652 2.16 -41.93 -2.81
CA GLU A 652 2.61 -41.28 -1.56
C GLU A 652 4.13 -41.12 -1.48
N ASN A 653 4.87 -42.09 -2.01
CA ASN A 653 6.32 -42.13 -1.97
C ASN A 653 6.98 -41.51 -3.23
N THR A 654 6.20 -41.12 -4.23
CA THR A 654 6.73 -40.53 -5.47
C THR A 654 6.95 -39.02 -5.31
N VAL A 655 8.22 -38.58 -5.32
CA VAL A 655 8.55 -37.17 -5.26
C VAL A 655 8.23 -36.46 -6.58
N VAL A 656 7.35 -35.49 -6.53
CA VAL A 656 6.96 -34.66 -7.68
C VAL A 656 8.01 -33.59 -7.91
N LYS A 657 8.86 -33.76 -8.91
CA LYS A 657 9.90 -32.78 -9.27
C LYS A 657 9.37 -31.82 -10.32
N LYS A 658 9.70 -30.54 -10.18
CA LYS A 658 9.59 -29.57 -11.28
C LYS A 658 10.40 -30.15 -12.45
N LYS A 659 9.76 -30.44 -13.59
CA LYS A 659 10.51 -30.78 -14.81
C LYS A 659 11.48 -29.64 -15.04
N ALA A 660 12.79 -29.90 -14.98
CA ALA A 660 13.76 -28.95 -15.44
C ALA A 660 13.34 -28.59 -16.87
N THR A 661 13.04 -27.34 -17.11
CA THR A 661 13.02 -26.82 -18.48
C THR A 661 14.39 -27.15 -19.01
N VAL A 662 14.45 -28.07 -19.97
CA VAL A 662 15.66 -28.37 -20.72
C VAL A 662 16.15 -27.02 -21.21
N SER A 663 17.32 -26.61 -20.71
CA SER A 663 18.08 -25.53 -21.33
C SER A 663 18.22 -25.89 -22.80
N ASP A 664 17.82 -24.98 -23.66
CA ASP A 664 18.01 -25.07 -25.11
C ASP A 664 19.51 -25.33 -25.41
N ASP A 665 19.83 -26.58 -25.61
CA ASP A 665 20.95 -27.04 -26.44
C ASP A 665 20.55 -28.39 -26.99
N GLU A 666 20.07 -28.37 -28.17
CA GLU A 666 20.07 -29.27 -29.32
C GLU A 666 18.75 -29.17 -30.10
N GLY A 667 18.91 -28.78 -31.34
CA GLY A 667 17.85 -28.47 -32.27
C GLY A 667 16.96 -29.67 -32.65
N GLY A 668 15.75 -29.39 -33.01
CA GLY A 668 14.97 -30.30 -33.81
C GLY A 668 13.48 -30.23 -33.61
N ALA A 669 12.83 -29.77 -34.64
CA ALA A 669 11.48 -30.06 -35.10
C ALA A 669 10.33 -29.37 -34.36
N GLY A 670 9.75 -28.41 -35.06
CA GLY A 670 8.56 -27.67 -34.73
C GLY A 670 7.33 -28.54 -34.52
N PHE A 671 6.54 -28.07 -33.59
CA PHE A 671 5.12 -28.38 -33.52
C PHE A 671 4.39 -27.05 -33.39
N GLU A 672 3.87 -26.55 -34.50
CA GLU A 672 2.90 -25.47 -34.50
C GLU A 672 1.54 -26.02 -34.03
N PRO A 673 0.91 -25.44 -33.01
CA PRO A 673 -0.53 -25.56 -32.88
C PRO A 673 -1.17 -24.36 -33.56
N GLY A 674 -1.79 -24.60 -34.72
CA GLY A 674 -2.64 -23.63 -35.35
C GLY A 674 -3.77 -23.20 -34.41
N TYR A 675 -3.84 -21.92 -34.12
CA TYR A 675 -4.94 -21.28 -33.42
C TYR A 675 -5.46 -20.15 -34.31
N GLU A 676 -6.68 -20.32 -34.84
CA GLU A 676 -7.42 -19.21 -35.42
C GLU A 676 -8.00 -18.30 -34.31
N PRO A 677 -7.96 -16.97 -34.45
CA PRO A 677 -8.42 -16.06 -33.44
C PRO A 677 -9.93 -15.91 -33.49
N GLY A 678 -10.62 -16.44 -32.48
CA GLY A 678 -12.01 -16.12 -32.16
C GLY A 678 -12.05 -15.19 -30.92
N GLU A 679 -12.52 -13.99 -31.13
CA GLU A 679 -12.94 -12.91 -30.24
C GLU A 679 -12.26 -12.68 -28.85
N PRO A 680 -12.10 -11.40 -28.40
CA PRO A 680 -11.16 -11.05 -27.34
C PRO A 680 -11.71 -11.36 -25.96
N GLY A 681 -11.34 -12.51 -25.44
CA GLY A 681 -11.33 -12.73 -24.00
C GLY A 681 -10.19 -11.92 -23.37
N LEU A 682 -10.48 -11.16 -22.34
CA LEU A 682 -9.50 -10.41 -21.53
C LEU A 682 -8.32 -11.32 -21.15
N SER A 683 -7.24 -11.28 -21.92
CA SER A 683 -5.97 -11.88 -21.56
C SER A 683 -5.39 -11.04 -20.43
N LEU A 684 -5.23 -11.63 -19.26
CA LEU A 684 -4.38 -11.11 -18.20
C LEU A 684 -3.01 -10.80 -18.79
N LEU A 685 -2.71 -9.52 -18.97
CA LEU A 685 -1.42 -9.04 -19.46
C LEU A 685 -0.34 -9.55 -18.49
N LYS A 686 0.45 -10.49 -18.96
CA LYS A 686 1.70 -10.89 -18.32
C LYS A 686 2.52 -9.61 -18.17
N GLU A 687 2.95 -9.26 -16.97
CA GLU A 687 3.84 -8.11 -16.82
C GLU A 687 5.04 -8.31 -17.74
N PRO A 688 5.35 -7.34 -18.60
CA PRO A 688 6.44 -7.48 -19.54
C PRO A 688 7.76 -7.70 -18.79
N THR A 689 8.53 -8.68 -19.23
CA THR A 689 9.85 -8.97 -18.67
C THR A 689 10.77 -7.76 -18.76
N ALA A 690 11.85 -7.73 -18.00
CA ALA A 690 12.84 -6.64 -18.08
C ALA A 690 13.37 -6.48 -19.51
N ARG A 691 13.54 -7.59 -20.25
CA ARG A 691 13.95 -7.61 -21.68
C ARG A 691 12.91 -6.92 -22.56
N GLU A 692 11.64 -7.28 -22.46
CA GLU A 692 10.54 -6.68 -23.20
C GLU A 692 10.38 -5.19 -22.89
N ARG A 693 10.53 -4.79 -21.63
CA ARG A 693 10.49 -3.38 -21.22
C ARG A 693 11.63 -2.56 -21.81
N VAL A 694 12.86 -3.12 -21.87
CA VAL A 694 14.01 -2.42 -22.47
C VAL A 694 13.83 -2.26 -23.97
N LEU A 695 13.36 -3.29 -24.67
CA LEU A 695 13.05 -3.20 -26.10
C LEU A 695 11.93 -2.20 -26.39
N ALA A 696 10.84 -2.25 -25.61
CA ALA A 696 9.73 -1.29 -25.74
C ALA A 696 10.20 0.16 -25.45
N GLY A 697 11.08 0.35 -24.45
CA GLY A 697 11.67 1.65 -24.14
C GLY A 697 12.55 2.17 -25.28
N LEU A 698 13.37 1.35 -25.89
CA LEU A 698 14.18 1.70 -27.06
C LEU A 698 13.31 2.01 -28.28
N THR A 699 12.27 1.22 -28.55
CA THR A 699 11.32 1.46 -29.63
C THR A 699 10.57 2.78 -29.42
N TRP A 700 10.19 3.10 -28.18
CA TRP A 700 9.56 4.37 -27.85
C TRP A 700 10.52 5.55 -28.06
N LEU A 701 11.78 5.43 -27.61
CA LEU A 701 12.79 6.46 -27.85
C LEU A 701 13.03 6.69 -29.34
N HIS A 702 13.13 5.63 -30.14
CA HIS A 702 13.28 5.71 -31.58
C HIS A 702 12.07 6.41 -32.25
N ARG A 703 10.86 6.11 -31.80
CA ARG A 703 9.63 6.74 -32.33
C ARG A 703 9.52 8.23 -31.97
N GLU A 704 9.88 8.63 -30.76
CA GLU A 704 9.71 10.00 -30.26
C GLU A 704 10.87 10.92 -30.64
N MET A 705 12.10 10.41 -30.70
CA MET A 705 13.31 11.18 -30.93
C MET A 705 13.93 10.96 -32.31
N GLY A 706 13.44 9.99 -33.08
CA GLY A 706 13.99 9.60 -34.37
C GLY A 706 15.33 8.86 -34.28
N ASP A 707 15.92 8.55 -35.42
CA ASP A 707 17.27 7.95 -35.49
C ASP A 707 18.30 8.96 -35.01
N ILE A 708 19.02 8.60 -33.94
CA ILE A 708 20.15 9.38 -33.43
C ILE A 708 21.44 8.64 -33.86
N GLU A 709 22.27 9.30 -34.66
CA GLU A 709 23.57 8.75 -35.17
C GLU A 709 24.43 8.17 -34.03
N ASP A 710 24.38 8.79 -32.86
CA ASP A 710 25.13 8.41 -31.67
C ASP A 710 24.46 7.32 -30.81
N GLY A 711 23.23 6.88 -31.12
CA GLY A 711 22.40 5.99 -30.32
C GLY A 711 21.91 6.61 -29.01
N TYR A 712 20.98 5.94 -28.33
CA TYR A 712 20.34 6.40 -27.09
C TYR A 712 21.24 6.10 -25.86
N PRO A 713 21.51 7.08 -24.97
CA PRO A 713 22.30 6.85 -23.77
C PRO A 713 21.54 5.98 -22.77
N VAL A 714 22.28 5.18 -21.99
CA VAL A 714 21.73 4.26 -20.98
C VAL A 714 20.74 4.94 -20.03
N LYS A 715 20.96 6.21 -19.66
CA LYS A 715 20.06 6.97 -18.78
C LYS A 715 18.67 7.19 -19.39
N GLU A 716 18.59 7.43 -20.69
CA GLU A 716 17.31 7.60 -21.38
C GLU A 716 16.60 6.26 -21.55
N ILE A 717 17.38 5.19 -21.79
CA ILE A 717 16.84 3.83 -21.84
C ILE A 717 16.32 3.39 -20.45
N GLU A 718 17.02 3.74 -19.39
CA GLU A 718 16.59 3.53 -18.01
C GLU A 718 15.26 4.23 -17.72
N PHE A 719 15.15 5.49 -18.11
CA PHE A 719 13.93 6.27 -17.96
C PHE A 719 12.75 5.71 -18.75
N ALA A 720 12.97 5.37 -20.03
CA ALA A 720 11.93 4.88 -20.93
C ALA A 720 11.46 3.46 -20.57
N SER A 721 12.39 2.58 -20.18
CA SER A 721 12.10 1.16 -19.85
C SER A 721 11.66 0.93 -18.40
N LYS A 722 11.94 1.88 -17.50
CA LYS A 722 11.81 1.73 -16.04
C LYS A 722 12.58 0.53 -15.47
N VAL A 723 13.65 0.13 -16.12
CA VAL A 723 14.58 -0.92 -15.68
C VAL A 723 15.90 -0.27 -15.32
N ALA A 724 16.36 -0.41 -14.09
CA ALA A 724 17.51 0.33 -13.56
C ALA A 724 18.68 -0.56 -13.17
N GLY A 725 19.82 0.07 -12.97
CA GLY A 725 21.02 -0.50 -12.34
C GLY A 725 21.62 -1.72 -13.06
N GLN A 726 22.04 -2.73 -12.29
CA GLN A 726 22.72 -3.93 -12.81
C GLN A 726 21.81 -4.75 -13.73
N THR A 727 20.51 -4.78 -13.47
CA THR A 727 19.53 -5.49 -14.31
C THR A 727 19.49 -4.91 -15.72
N LEU A 728 19.48 -3.57 -15.87
CA LEU A 728 19.54 -2.91 -17.17
C LEU A 728 20.85 -3.25 -17.91
N GLN A 729 21.97 -3.20 -17.22
CA GLN A 729 23.28 -3.52 -17.83
C GLN A 729 23.35 -4.97 -18.34
N ASN A 730 22.83 -5.92 -17.58
CA ASN A 730 22.76 -7.32 -17.97
C ASN A 730 21.85 -7.50 -19.21
N VAL A 731 20.66 -6.92 -19.17
CA VAL A 731 19.69 -7.01 -20.29
C VAL A 731 20.22 -6.36 -21.56
N LEU A 732 20.85 -5.18 -21.49
CA LEU A 732 21.49 -4.53 -22.63
C LEU A 732 22.64 -5.39 -23.20
N GLY A 733 23.41 -6.03 -22.32
CA GLY A 733 24.46 -6.98 -22.73
C GLY A 733 23.89 -8.20 -23.47
N ASP A 734 22.81 -8.78 -22.97
CA ASP A 734 22.16 -9.96 -23.56
C ASP A 734 21.47 -9.62 -24.87
N LEU A 735 20.75 -8.48 -24.95
CA LEU A 735 20.12 -8.00 -26.18
C LEU A 735 21.17 -7.68 -27.27
N THR A 736 22.31 -7.13 -26.88
CA THR A 736 23.41 -6.87 -27.84
C THR A 736 24.02 -8.17 -28.36
N LYS A 737 24.20 -9.20 -27.52
CA LYS A 737 24.67 -10.52 -27.95
C LYS A 737 23.67 -11.25 -28.84
N ALA A 738 22.36 -11.06 -28.59
CA ALA A 738 21.28 -11.63 -29.40
C ALA A 738 21.13 -10.92 -30.76
N GLY A 739 21.70 -9.74 -30.93
CA GLY A 739 21.53 -8.94 -32.14
C GLY A 739 20.27 -8.09 -32.16
N ASP A 740 19.48 -8.08 -31.08
CA ASP A 740 18.23 -7.31 -30.99
C ASP A 740 18.47 -5.82 -30.87
N ILE A 741 19.66 -5.42 -30.42
CA ILE A 741 20.10 -4.02 -30.34
C ILE A 741 21.57 -3.90 -30.74
N ILE A 742 21.97 -2.72 -31.17
CA ILE A 742 23.36 -2.41 -31.53
C ILE A 742 23.95 -1.46 -30.48
N ARG A 743 25.16 -1.78 -30.04
CA ARG A 743 25.94 -0.84 -29.23
C ARG A 743 26.70 0.11 -30.12
N VAL A 744 26.25 1.34 -30.27
CA VAL A 744 26.86 2.37 -31.15
C VAL A 744 28.18 2.88 -30.59
N LYS A 745 28.19 3.20 -29.28
CA LYS A 745 29.41 3.57 -28.53
C LYS A 745 29.28 3.19 -27.07
N LYS A 746 30.30 3.40 -26.25
CA LYS A 746 30.25 3.07 -24.81
C LYS A 746 29.10 3.78 -24.11
N GLY A 747 28.12 2.99 -23.64
CA GLY A 747 26.94 3.48 -22.93
C GLY A 747 25.81 4.04 -23.83
N HIS A 748 25.84 3.74 -25.14
CA HIS A 748 24.79 4.13 -26.08
C HIS A 748 24.38 2.94 -26.95
N TYR A 749 23.06 2.78 -27.15
CA TYR A 749 22.48 1.65 -27.85
C TYR A 749 21.40 2.13 -28.83
N ALA A 750 21.20 1.41 -29.91
CA ALA A 750 20.20 1.68 -30.93
C ALA A 750 19.50 0.39 -31.37
N LEU A 751 18.35 0.48 -31.99
CA LEU A 751 17.74 -0.63 -32.71
C LEU A 751 18.52 -0.90 -34.01
N PRO A 752 18.62 -2.17 -34.45
CA PRO A 752 19.23 -2.46 -35.76
C PRO A 752 18.41 -1.78 -36.85
N PRO A 753 19.03 -1.35 -37.96
CA PRO A 753 18.32 -0.81 -39.10
C PRO A 753 17.31 -1.85 -39.61
N SER A 754 16.07 -1.41 -39.88
CA SER A 754 15.06 -2.28 -40.46
C SER A 754 15.48 -2.64 -41.88
N ASP A 755 15.44 -3.93 -42.23
CA ASP A 755 15.74 -4.46 -43.57
C ASP A 755 14.70 -4.06 -44.65
N ASP A 756 13.82 -3.11 -44.37
CA ASP A 756 12.79 -2.61 -45.30
C ASP A 756 13.27 -1.31 -46.01
N GLN A 757 14.35 -1.39 -46.75
CA GLN A 757 14.65 -0.46 -47.86
C GLN A 757 15.31 -1.25 -49.00
N ASP A 758 14.46 -1.92 -49.82
CA ASP A 758 14.66 -2.13 -51.25
C ASP A 758 13.31 -2.20 -51.98
#